data_bc223e4b64162980c37d1a54f46c3be6
#
_entry.id   bc223e4b64162980c37d1a54f46c3be6
#
_cell.length_a   1.000
_cell.length_b   1.000
_cell.length_c   1.000
_cell.angle_alpha   90.00
_cell.angle_beta   90.00
_cell.angle_gamma   90.00
#
_symmetry.space_group_name_H-M   'P 1'
#
loop_
_entity.id
_entity.type
_entity.pdbx_description
1 polymer ?
#
loop_
_entity_poly.entity_id
_entity_poly.type
_entity_poly.pdbx_seq_one_letter_code
_entity_poly.pdbx_strand_id
1 'polypeptide(L)'
;MISYKTRLKNAIHERLKAAFPVRPEDLEMAPTPDPKMGDLALTFPFHLAKSLKRAPRAIAQEAAPLLAAAPGIVKAEVAGAGFINLWLDKDAVFAEAVSTAGRTALAPEEAKIIIEHTNINPNKAAHIGHLRNACLGDTLARCLRYKGERVEVQNYIDDTGVQVVDVVFGFMELERKTIEDLERLPGRFDFYCWDLYARVSAHLAAHPEAQDRKAAIMKAIEHGRDPEYALSRYVSRRIVRAHLATMERLGISYDVLPCESTILHLAFWDKAFELLKERRAVTLAAEGENKGCWVMRLEGDEEREKVIVRSDGTVTYVGKDIAYQLWKFGLLGRDFHYEPFDEKDGRTLWISTAEPSPARPGFGGASKVYNVIDTRQSYLQKIVVQGLRSLQFESQADKSVHFSYEMVALSPKSLDELGYDASDEEKDRAFLEVSGRKGLGVKADDLLDRLEAKALAEVDKRSPDRPESDRRKTAREIAAGALRYFMLKYVRNSVIVFDFEEALSFEGETGPYLQYTAVRLASIFRKLEERHGLTEADIAPPAEGTGLIPAGLTERETADFWDLVLTAATLEEEVLRSVAGLEFSHLAKFAFLLCQKCNGYYHKYPVLAEANADIRAFRLLLLRTVKAQLLAALGLMGIPPPERM
;
A
#
# COMPACT_ATOMS: atom_id res chain seq x y z
N MET A 1 -11.29 -17.65 -7.02
CA MET A 1 -10.80 -18.25 -8.30
C MET A 1 -9.52 -19.08 -8.11
N ILE A 2 -8.61 -18.74 -7.19
CA ILE A 2 -7.35 -19.51 -6.98
C ILE A 2 -7.65 -20.97 -6.63
N SER A 3 -8.48 -21.22 -5.62
CA SER A 3 -8.88 -22.58 -5.22
C SER A 3 -9.55 -23.34 -6.37
N TYR A 4 -10.40 -22.66 -7.14
CA TYR A 4 -11.04 -23.24 -8.32
C TYR A 4 -10.00 -23.64 -9.38
N LYS A 5 -9.10 -22.72 -9.75
CA LYS A 5 -8.03 -23.01 -10.72
C LYS A 5 -7.10 -24.12 -10.25
N THR A 6 -6.80 -24.20 -8.94
CA THR A 6 -6.00 -25.28 -8.37
C THR A 6 -6.71 -26.63 -8.53
N ARG A 7 -7.99 -26.72 -8.18
CA ARG A 7 -8.80 -27.93 -8.41
C ARG A 7 -8.87 -28.29 -9.89
N LEU A 8 -9.06 -27.29 -10.75
CA LEU A 8 -9.10 -27.48 -12.21
C LEU A 8 -7.75 -28.00 -12.76
N LYS A 9 -6.62 -27.45 -12.30
CA LYS A 9 -5.27 -27.95 -12.66
C LYS A 9 -5.09 -29.41 -12.28
N ASN A 10 -5.50 -29.78 -11.07
CA ASN A 10 -5.43 -31.16 -10.61
C ASN A 10 -6.33 -32.09 -11.44
N ALA A 11 -7.57 -31.68 -11.76
CA ALA A 11 -8.48 -32.43 -12.60
C ALA A 11 -7.94 -32.61 -14.03
N ILE A 12 -7.35 -31.57 -14.60
CA ILE A 12 -6.67 -31.61 -15.90
C ILE A 12 -5.45 -32.56 -15.84
N HIS A 13 -4.62 -32.44 -14.82
CA HIS A 13 -3.45 -33.31 -14.65
C HIS A 13 -3.85 -34.78 -14.59
N GLU A 14 -4.87 -35.13 -13.80
CA GLU A 14 -5.37 -36.51 -13.71
C GLU A 14 -5.80 -37.07 -15.07
N ARG A 15 -6.35 -36.25 -15.96
CA ARG A 15 -6.73 -36.64 -17.31
C ARG A 15 -5.54 -36.77 -18.27
N LEU A 16 -4.50 -35.97 -18.07
CA LEU A 16 -3.36 -35.89 -18.99
C LEU A 16 -2.19 -36.81 -18.61
N LYS A 17 -2.00 -37.12 -17.33
CA LYS A 17 -0.80 -37.80 -16.80
C LYS A 17 -0.50 -39.16 -17.45
N ALA A 18 -1.51 -39.87 -18.00
CA ALA A 18 -1.30 -41.15 -18.68
C ALA A 18 -0.79 -40.98 -20.11
N ALA A 19 -1.09 -39.86 -20.78
CA ALA A 19 -0.74 -39.59 -22.17
C ALA A 19 0.44 -38.62 -22.33
N PHE A 20 0.64 -37.71 -21.35
CA PHE A 20 1.62 -36.64 -21.42
C PHE A 20 2.42 -36.49 -20.12
N PRO A 21 3.74 -36.23 -20.17
CA PRO A 21 4.59 -35.97 -19.02
C PRO A 21 4.40 -34.50 -18.55
N VAL A 22 3.22 -34.16 -18.05
CA VAL A 22 2.85 -32.82 -17.61
C VAL A 22 2.57 -32.85 -16.11
N ARG A 23 3.07 -31.85 -15.36
CA ARG A 23 2.81 -31.68 -13.94
C ARG A 23 1.77 -30.55 -13.75
N PRO A 24 1.07 -30.47 -12.60
CA PRO A 24 0.12 -29.40 -12.34
C PRO A 24 0.71 -27.99 -12.45
N GLU A 25 1.97 -27.80 -12.05
CA GLU A 25 2.69 -26.54 -12.16
C GLU A 25 2.98 -26.12 -13.61
N ASP A 26 3.07 -27.07 -14.55
CA ASP A 26 3.30 -26.80 -15.97
C ASP A 26 2.00 -26.34 -16.68
N LEU A 27 0.86 -26.43 -15.99
CA LEU A 27 -0.48 -26.06 -16.51
C LEU A 27 -0.77 -24.57 -16.24
N GLU A 28 -0.10 -23.70 -16.99
CA GLU A 28 -0.44 -22.28 -16.97
C GLU A 28 -1.77 -22.03 -17.68
N MET A 29 -2.67 -21.31 -16.99
CA MET A 29 -3.98 -20.90 -17.47
C MET A 29 -4.05 -19.38 -17.57
N ALA A 30 -4.17 -18.85 -18.77
CA ALA A 30 -4.35 -17.43 -19.02
C ALA A 30 -5.77 -17.14 -19.55
N PRO A 31 -6.36 -15.98 -19.27
CA PRO A 31 -7.59 -15.54 -19.93
C PRO A 31 -7.42 -15.54 -21.45
N THR A 32 -8.47 -15.87 -22.19
CA THR A 32 -8.47 -15.73 -23.65
C THR A 32 -8.60 -14.25 -24.05
N PRO A 33 -8.07 -13.83 -25.21
CA PRO A 33 -8.18 -12.45 -25.69
C PRO A 33 -9.63 -12.00 -25.98
N ASP A 34 -10.49 -12.93 -26.34
CA ASP A 34 -11.92 -12.72 -26.65
C ASP A 34 -12.74 -13.80 -25.94
N PRO A 35 -13.77 -13.43 -25.14
CA PRO A 35 -14.67 -14.39 -24.49
C PRO A 35 -15.34 -15.41 -25.43
N LYS A 36 -15.49 -15.07 -26.72
CA LYS A 36 -15.98 -16.00 -27.75
C LYS A 36 -15.02 -17.16 -28.02
N MET A 37 -13.76 -17.00 -27.70
CA MET A 37 -12.72 -18.01 -27.86
C MET A 37 -12.60 -18.95 -26.66
N GLY A 38 -13.40 -18.77 -25.63
CA GLY A 38 -13.35 -19.50 -24.35
C GLY A 38 -12.97 -18.62 -23.20
N ASP A 39 -12.91 -19.18 -21.99
CA ASP A 39 -12.64 -18.47 -20.73
C ASP A 39 -11.15 -18.46 -20.38
N LEU A 40 -10.47 -19.60 -20.60
CA LEU A 40 -9.05 -19.80 -20.31
C LEU A 40 -8.36 -20.48 -21.50
N ALA A 41 -7.07 -20.20 -21.68
CA ALA A 41 -6.20 -20.86 -22.63
C ALA A 41 -5.05 -21.59 -21.92
N LEU A 42 -4.74 -22.81 -22.35
CA LEU A 42 -3.59 -23.59 -21.90
C LEU A 42 -2.47 -23.53 -22.95
N THR A 43 -1.23 -23.40 -22.47
CA THR A 43 -0.03 -23.27 -23.31
C THR A 43 0.92 -24.47 -23.22
N PHE A 44 0.63 -25.47 -22.36
CA PHE A 44 1.53 -26.61 -22.13
C PHE A 44 1.92 -27.38 -23.40
N PRO A 45 1.11 -27.46 -24.51
CA PRO A 45 1.55 -28.13 -25.73
C PRO A 45 2.83 -27.52 -26.32
N PHE A 46 3.05 -26.21 -26.17
CA PHE A 46 4.28 -25.55 -26.62
C PHE A 46 5.48 -25.97 -25.77
N HIS A 47 5.31 -26.14 -24.47
CA HIS A 47 6.36 -26.58 -23.56
C HIS A 47 6.77 -28.03 -23.82
N LEU A 48 5.82 -28.89 -24.14
CA LEU A 48 6.07 -30.30 -24.45
C LEU A 48 6.60 -30.57 -25.85
N ALA A 49 6.42 -29.64 -26.79
CA ALA A 49 6.76 -29.83 -28.20
C ALA A 49 8.22 -30.29 -28.43
N LYS A 50 9.15 -29.63 -27.71
CA LYS A 50 10.60 -29.95 -27.82
C LYS A 50 10.94 -31.32 -27.24
N SER A 51 10.41 -31.66 -26.07
CA SER A 51 10.68 -32.94 -25.38
C SER A 51 10.07 -34.14 -26.11
N LEU A 52 8.83 -33.96 -26.63
CA LEU A 52 8.14 -35.00 -27.37
C LEU A 52 8.50 -35.06 -28.87
N LYS A 53 9.28 -34.07 -29.36
CA LYS A 53 9.59 -33.91 -30.80
C LYS A 53 8.35 -33.92 -31.69
N ARG A 54 7.31 -33.25 -31.25
CA ARG A 54 5.98 -33.17 -31.91
C ARG A 54 5.54 -31.73 -32.09
N ALA A 55 4.74 -31.48 -33.13
CA ALA A 55 4.16 -30.15 -33.30
C ALA A 55 3.18 -29.82 -32.15
N PRO A 56 3.22 -28.59 -31.57
CA PRO A 56 2.31 -28.21 -30.47
C PRO A 56 0.83 -28.46 -30.81
N ARG A 57 0.45 -28.17 -32.04
CA ARG A 57 -0.92 -28.39 -32.50
C ARG A 57 -1.35 -29.88 -32.47
N ALA A 58 -0.44 -30.81 -32.81
CA ALA A 58 -0.72 -32.23 -32.73
C ALA A 58 -0.88 -32.71 -31.29
N ILE A 59 -0.06 -32.17 -30.36
CA ILE A 59 -0.22 -32.42 -28.92
C ILE A 59 -1.56 -31.90 -28.43
N ALA A 60 -1.90 -30.64 -28.81
CA ALA A 60 -3.17 -30.02 -28.44
C ALA A 60 -4.40 -30.80 -28.96
N GLN A 61 -4.35 -31.32 -30.19
CA GLN A 61 -5.45 -32.13 -30.77
C GLN A 61 -5.69 -33.42 -30.00
N GLU A 62 -4.66 -34.08 -29.52
CA GLU A 62 -4.77 -35.30 -28.71
C GLU A 62 -5.22 -35.00 -27.28
N ALA A 63 -4.78 -33.86 -26.70
CA ALA A 63 -5.11 -33.46 -25.34
C ALA A 63 -6.55 -32.92 -25.21
N ALA A 64 -7.06 -32.17 -26.19
CA ALA A 64 -8.36 -31.49 -26.09
C ALA A 64 -9.54 -32.41 -25.71
N PRO A 65 -9.72 -33.62 -26.32
CA PRO A 65 -10.78 -34.55 -25.91
C PRO A 65 -10.65 -35.03 -24.46
N LEU A 66 -9.42 -35.22 -23.97
CA LEU A 66 -9.15 -35.60 -22.56
C LEU A 66 -9.53 -34.49 -21.59
N LEU A 67 -9.27 -33.23 -21.98
CA LEU A 67 -9.62 -32.04 -21.20
C LEU A 67 -11.11 -31.78 -21.15
N ALA A 68 -11.85 -32.02 -22.27
CA ALA A 68 -13.29 -31.86 -22.29
C ALA A 68 -14.02 -32.82 -21.32
N ALA A 69 -13.36 -33.91 -20.91
CA ALA A 69 -13.89 -34.85 -19.92
C ALA A 69 -13.47 -34.50 -18.47
N ALA A 70 -12.72 -33.42 -18.24
CA ALA A 70 -12.30 -33.01 -16.89
C ALA A 70 -13.43 -32.26 -16.17
N PRO A 71 -13.66 -32.51 -14.87
CA PRO A 71 -14.65 -31.78 -14.08
C PRO A 71 -14.38 -30.27 -14.11
N GLY A 72 -15.44 -29.48 -14.31
CA GLY A 72 -15.37 -28.03 -14.40
C GLY A 72 -15.07 -27.47 -15.80
N ILE A 73 -14.89 -28.35 -16.81
CA ILE A 73 -14.72 -27.96 -18.21
C ILE A 73 -15.94 -28.44 -18.99
N VAL A 74 -16.61 -27.53 -19.69
CA VAL A 74 -17.74 -27.83 -20.56
C VAL A 74 -17.28 -28.15 -22.00
N LYS A 75 -16.20 -27.48 -22.44
CA LYS A 75 -15.67 -27.60 -23.78
C LYS A 75 -14.17 -27.28 -23.80
N ALA A 76 -13.43 -27.98 -24.66
CA ALA A 76 -12.03 -27.71 -24.94
C ALA A 76 -11.80 -27.73 -26.46
N GLU A 77 -11.21 -26.68 -27.02
CA GLU A 77 -10.93 -26.54 -28.45
C GLU A 77 -9.49 -26.10 -28.72
N VAL A 78 -8.94 -26.67 -29.78
CA VAL A 78 -7.58 -26.28 -30.24
C VAL A 78 -7.64 -24.98 -31.02
N ALA A 79 -6.84 -24.00 -30.63
CA ALA A 79 -6.74 -22.71 -31.28
C ALA A 79 -5.31 -22.44 -31.77
N GLY A 80 -5.19 -21.78 -32.91
CA GLY A 80 -3.93 -21.34 -33.47
C GLY A 80 -2.90 -22.48 -33.63
N ALA A 81 -1.65 -22.24 -33.24
CA ALA A 81 -0.53 -23.16 -33.41
C ALA A 81 -0.43 -24.26 -32.32
N GLY A 82 -1.34 -24.28 -31.33
CA GLY A 82 -1.30 -25.28 -30.25
C GLY A 82 -1.83 -24.80 -28.91
N PHE A 83 -2.55 -23.69 -28.84
CA PHE A 83 -3.33 -23.32 -27.66
C PHE A 83 -4.52 -24.27 -27.51
N ILE A 84 -4.93 -24.51 -26.27
CA ILE A 84 -6.18 -25.21 -25.99
C ILE A 84 -7.08 -24.26 -25.21
N ASN A 85 -8.14 -23.79 -25.81
CA ASN A 85 -9.11 -22.92 -25.17
C ASN A 85 -10.16 -23.74 -24.42
N LEU A 86 -10.47 -23.32 -23.20
CA LEU A 86 -11.39 -24.00 -22.29
C LEU A 86 -12.61 -23.13 -22.05
N TRP A 87 -13.79 -23.72 -22.06
CA TRP A 87 -15.05 -23.15 -21.57
C TRP A 87 -15.34 -23.79 -20.22
N LEU A 88 -15.50 -22.97 -19.19
CA LEU A 88 -15.72 -23.42 -17.84
C LEU A 88 -17.20 -23.69 -17.55
N ASP A 89 -17.44 -24.52 -16.55
CA ASP A 89 -18.76 -24.69 -15.99
C ASP A 89 -19.15 -23.41 -15.22
N LYS A 90 -20.17 -22.71 -15.75
CA LYS A 90 -20.61 -21.41 -15.23
C LYS A 90 -21.22 -21.52 -13.84
N ASP A 91 -21.99 -22.60 -13.58
CA ASP A 91 -22.54 -22.85 -12.25
C ASP A 91 -21.44 -23.09 -11.21
N ALA A 92 -20.45 -23.92 -11.55
CA ALA A 92 -19.32 -24.19 -10.65
C ALA A 92 -18.47 -22.95 -10.34
N VAL A 93 -18.20 -22.11 -11.34
CA VAL A 93 -17.46 -20.84 -11.13
C VAL A 93 -18.29 -19.85 -10.32
N PHE A 94 -19.60 -19.75 -10.58
CA PHE A 94 -20.46 -18.85 -9.81
C PHE A 94 -20.59 -19.33 -8.36
N ALA A 95 -20.74 -20.63 -8.12
CA ALA A 95 -20.73 -21.20 -6.78
C ALA A 95 -19.42 -20.89 -6.02
N GLU A 96 -18.28 -20.99 -6.70
CA GLU A 96 -16.99 -20.57 -6.12
C GLU A 96 -16.96 -19.07 -5.80
N ALA A 97 -17.43 -18.22 -6.71
CA ALA A 97 -17.50 -16.77 -6.46
C ALA A 97 -18.40 -16.44 -5.27
N VAL A 98 -19.55 -17.08 -5.14
CA VAL A 98 -20.47 -16.94 -3.99
C VAL A 98 -19.81 -17.40 -2.70
N SER A 99 -19.14 -18.55 -2.69
CA SER A 99 -18.53 -19.14 -1.49
C SER A 99 -17.29 -18.36 -1.00
N THR A 100 -16.61 -17.65 -1.91
CA THR A 100 -15.42 -16.85 -1.59
C THR A 100 -15.74 -15.37 -1.38
N ALA A 101 -16.96 -14.94 -1.68
CA ALA A 101 -17.37 -13.56 -1.53
C ALA A 101 -17.29 -13.09 -0.07
N GLY A 102 -16.64 -11.95 0.15
CA GLY A 102 -16.50 -11.36 1.49
C GLY A 102 -15.49 -12.06 2.40
N ARG A 103 -14.64 -12.94 1.90
CA ARG A 103 -13.52 -13.46 2.68
C ARG A 103 -12.66 -12.31 3.19
N THR A 104 -12.31 -12.37 4.47
CA THR A 104 -11.46 -11.37 5.13
C THR A 104 -9.98 -11.76 5.15
N ALA A 105 -9.68 -13.04 4.97
CA ALA A 105 -8.32 -13.57 4.87
C ALA A 105 -8.30 -14.91 4.13
N LEU A 106 -7.16 -15.20 3.49
CA LEU A 106 -6.77 -16.52 3.01
C LEU A 106 -6.26 -17.37 4.19
N ALA A 107 -5.80 -18.57 3.93
CA ALA A 107 -5.22 -19.42 4.99
C ALA A 107 -4.03 -18.72 5.65
N PRO A 108 -3.95 -18.68 6.99
CA PRO A 108 -2.88 -17.97 7.69
C PRO A 108 -1.52 -18.62 7.42
N GLU A 109 -0.51 -17.77 7.22
CA GLU A 109 0.91 -18.15 7.24
C GLU A 109 1.49 -17.76 8.62
N GLU A 110 2.43 -18.54 9.14
CA GLU A 110 3.03 -18.29 10.44
C GLU A 110 4.11 -17.19 10.42
N ALA A 111 4.61 -16.85 9.24
CA ALA A 111 5.74 -15.96 9.09
C ALA A 111 5.40 -14.50 9.38
N LYS A 112 6.18 -13.86 10.25
CA LYS A 112 6.08 -12.44 10.55
C LYS A 112 6.71 -11.60 9.45
N ILE A 113 6.01 -10.56 9.01
CA ILE A 113 6.47 -9.58 8.02
C ILE A 113 6.46 -8.18 8.63
N ILE A 114 7.52 -7.41 8.40
CA ILE A 114 7.58 -5.98 8.76
C ILE A 114 7.36 -5.14 7.51
N ILE A 115 6.52 -4.11 7.65
CA ILE A 115 6.36 -3.04 6.67
C ILE A 115 6.70 -1.73 7.36
N GLU A 116 7.74 -1.08 6.88
CA GLU A 116 8.11 0.26 7.31
C GLU A 116 7.67 1.26 6.25
N HIS A 117 6.85 2.23 6.66
CA HIS A 117 6.36 3.26 5.76
C HIS A 117 6.06 4.56 6.49
N THR A 118 5.78 5.61 5.74
CA THR A 118 5.53 6.99 6.17
C THR A 118 6.83 7.71 6.50
N ASN A 119 7.51 7.39 7.59
CA ASN A 119 8.87 7.85 7.95
C ASN A 119 9.07 9.36 7.76
N ILE A 120 8.15 10.16 8.29
CA ILE A 120 8.19 11.62 8.16
C ILE A 120 9.11 12.18 9.23
N ASN A 121 10.10 12.97 8.84
CA ASN A 121 10.95 13.68 9.79
C ASN A 121 10.12 14.59 10.69
N PRO A 122 10.24 14.46 12.01
CA PRO A 122 9.38 15.17 12.96
C PRO A 122 9.83 16.62 13.19
N ASN A 123 9.91 17.39 12.07
CA ASN A 123 10.35 18.78 12.07
C ASN A 123 9.26 19.77 11.64
N LYS A 124 8.25 19.32 10.90
CA LYS A 124 7.16 20.15 10.35
C LYS A 124 6.01 19.31 9.88
N ALA A 125 4.92 19.93 9.38
CA ALA A 125 3.76 19.24 8.84
C ALA A 125 4.10 18.26 7.71
N ALA A 126 3.29 17.21 7.55
CA ALA A 126 3.37 16.30 6.41
C ALA A 126 3.05 17.04 5.10
N HIS A 127 3.55 16.53 3.97
CA HIS A 127 3.24 17.01 2.63
C HIS A 127 2.68 15.88 1.74
N ILE A 128 2.18 16.22 0.56
CA ILE A 128 1.49 15.27 -0.35
C ILE A 128 2.34 14.02 -0.69
N GLY A 129 3.65 14.13 -0.81
CA GLY A 129 4.54 12.98 -1.06
C GLY A 129 4.48 11.93 0.04
N HIS A 130 4.31 12.36 1.30
CA HIS A 130 4.13 11.45 2.44
C HIS A 130 2.79 10.70 2.37
N LEU A 131 1.74 11.35 1.81
CA LEU A 131 0.44 10.69 1.63
C LEU A 131 0.54 9.53 0.63
N ARG A 132 1.33 9.66 -0.45
CA ARG A 132 1.56 8.54 -1.39
C ARG A 132 2.27 7.37 -0.71
N ASN A 133 3.35 7.66 0.01
CA ASN A 133 4.08 6.65 0.78
C ASN A 133 3.15 5.89 1.72
N ALA A 134 2.40 6.62 2.53
CA ALA A 134 1.50 6.07 3.52
C ALA A 134 0.37 5.24 2.89
N CYS A 135 -0.24 5.70 1.78
CA CYS A 135 -1.27 4.94 1.05
C CYS A 135 -0.74 3.63 0.48
N LEU A 136 0.47 3.65 -0.13
CA LEU A 136 1.11 2.45 -0.68
C LEU A 136 1.46 1.44 0.41
N GLY A 137 2.06 1.91 1.52
CA GLY A 137 2.47 1.08 2.65
C GLY A 137 1.28 0.44 3.36
N ASP A 138 0.24 1.21 3.67
CA ASP A 138 -0.98 0.71 4.30
C ASP A 138 -1.74 -0.28 3.40
N THR A 139 -1.79 -0.02 2.08
CA THR A 139 -2.40 -0.95 1.13
C THR A 139 -1.64 -2.28 1.07
N LEU A 140 -0.31 -2.25 1.07
CA LEU A 140 0.51 -3.46 1.18
C LEU A 140 0.21 -4.21 2.48
N ALA A 141 0.12 -3.51 3.62
CA ALA A 141 -0.19 -4.10 4.92
C ALA A 141 -1.55 -4.80 4.92
N ARG A 142 -2.58 -4.15 4.37
CA ARG A 142 -3.93 -4.73 4.24
C ARG A 142 -3.94 -5.96 3.34
N CYS A 143 -3.27 -5.90 2.19
CA CYS A 143 -3.18 -7.02 1.25
C CYS A 143 -2.42 -8.22 1.84
N LEU A 144 -1.34 -7.98 2.60
CA LEU A 144 -0.60 -9.06 3.27
C LEU A 144 -1.41 -9.68 4.42
N ARG A 145 -2.14 -8.86 5.21
CA ARG A 145 -3.07 -9.38 6.22
C ARG A 145 -4.20 -10.21 5.59
N TYR A 146 -4.74 -9.75 4.46
CA TYR A 146 -5.71 -10.53 3.69
C TYR A 146 -5.13 -11.85 3.18
N LYS A 147 -3.86 -11.86 2.77
CA LYS A 147 -3.15 -13.10 2.42
C LYS A 147 -3.00 -14.06 3.61
N GLY A 148 -3.16 -13.56 4.85
CA GLY A 148 -3.03 -14.32 6.09
C GLY A 148 -1.70 -14.13 6.81
N GLU A 149 -0.85 -13.23 6.34
CA GLU A 149 0.46 -12.92 6.95
C GLU A 149 0.29 -12.16 8.28
N ARG A 150 1.18 -12.43 9.21
CA ARG A 150 1.30 -11.67 10.45
C ARG A 150 2.12 -10.41 10.21
N VAL A 151 1.44 -9.27 10.04
CA VAL A 151 2.06 -8.00 9.64
C VAL A 151 2.26 -7.08 10.84
N GLU A 152 3.50 -6.59 11.00
CA GLU A 152 3.90 -5.49 11.88
C GLU A 152 4.16 -4.25 11.03
N VAL A 153 3.50 -3.13 11.36
CA VAL A 153 3.63 -1.85 10.66
C VAL A 153 4.46 -0.88 11.50
N GLN A 154 5.56 -0.42 10.94
CA GLN A 154 6.48 0.51 11.57
C GLN A 154 6.45 1.87 10.88
N ASN A 155 6.55 2.95 11.69
CA ASN A 155 6.79 4.31 11.21
C ASN A 155 8.06 4.81 11.92
N TYR A 156 9.18 4.80 11.19
CA TYR A 156 10.49 5.22 11.71
C TYR A 156 10.52 6.73 11.94
N ILE A 157 11.02 7.14 13.11
CA ILE A 157 11.06 8.52 13.56
C ILE A 157 12.52 8.98 13.61
N ASP A 158 12.94 9.78 12.62
CA ASP A 158 14.26 10.44 12.59
C ASP A 158 14.23 11.69 13.48
N ASP A 159 14.31 11.49 14.80
CA ASP A 159 14.25 12.54 15.82
C ASP A 159 15.60 13.16 16.15
N THR A 160 16.69 12.71 15.51
CA THR A 160 18.05 13.27 15.63
C THR A 160 18.55 13.94 14.34
N GLY A 161 17.78 13.88 13.27
CA GLY A 161 18.17 14.39 11.98
C GLY A 161 18.35 15.91 11.92
N VAL A 162 19.17 16.35 10.97
CA VAL A 162 19.52 17.77 10.75
C VAL A 162 18.29 18.69 10.69
N GLN A 163 17.16 18.19 10.15
CA GLN A 163 15.94 18.98 10.01
C GLN A 163 15.24 19.23 11.36
N VAL A 164 15.33 18.30 12.30
CA VAL A 164 14.83 18.49 13.68
C VAL A 164 15.70 19.50 14.40
N VAL A 165 17.03 19.37 14.23
CA VAL A 165 18.00 20.33 14.79
C VAL A 165 17.72 21.76 14.33
N ASP A 166 17.31 21.97 13.05
CA ASP A 166 16.93 23.29 12.54
C ASP A 166 15.76 23.89 13.34
N VAL A 167 14.73 23.09 13.64
CA VAL A 167 13.57 23.57 14.40
C VAL A 167 13.94 23.85 15.85
N VAL A 168 14.76 22.99 16.48
CA VAL A 168 15.27 23.22 17.84
C VAL A 168 16.11 24.49 17.88
N PHE A 169 17.02 24.70 16.91
CA PHE A 169 17.78 25.93 16.75
C PHE A 169 16.85 27.16 16.65
N GLY A 170 15.78 27.05 15.84
CA GLY A 170 14.81 28.13 15.70
C GLY A 170 14.15 28.52 17.02
N PHE A 171 13.73 27.55 17.82
CA PHE A 171 13.13 27.83 19.12
C PHE A 171 14.14 28.39 20.11
N MET A 172 15.36 27.87 20.15
CA MET A 172 16.39 28.32 21.14
C MET A 172 16.98 29.66 20.75
N GLU A 173 17.42 29.86 19.53
CA GLU A 173 18.24 31.00 19.12
C GLU A 173 17.42 32.15 18.52
N LEU A 174 16.39 31.86 17.70
CA LEU A 174 15.59 32.91 17.07
C LEU A 174 14.41 33.36 17.94
N GLU A 175 13.76 32.43 18.62
CA GLU A 175 12.54 32.74 19.39
C GLU A 175 12.76 32.76 20.91
N ARG A 176 13.86 32.15 21.39
CA ARG A 176 14.22 32.04 22.80
C ARG A 176 13.10 31.46 23.66
N LYS A 177 12.44 30.43 23.16
CA LYS A 177 11.30 29.75 23.79
C LYS A 177 11.72 28.52 24.56
N THR A 178 11.09 28.34 25.73
CA THR A 178 11.19 27.13 26.57
C THR A 178 10.08 26.12 26.20
N ILE A 179 10.15 24.92 26.77
CA ILE A 179 9.08 23.89 26.58
C ILE A 179 7.72 24.42 27.06
N GLU A 180 7.69 25.15 28.20
CA GLU A 180 6.47 25.75 28.76
C GLU A 180 5.87 26.80 27.83
N ASP A 181 6.70 27.54 27.10
CA ASP A 181 6.24 28.48 26.08
C ASP A 181 5.64 27.75 24.88
N LEU A 182 6.26 26.63 24.48
CA LEU A 182 5.75 25.80 23.37
C LEU A 182 4.40 25.17 23.71
N GLU A 183 4.15 24.76 24.95
CA GLU A 183 2.86 24.20 25.39
C GLU A 183 1.70 25.19 25.18
N ARG A 184 1.98 26.48 25.33
CA ARG A 184 1.00 27.58 25.21
C ARG A 184 0.79 28.07 23.77
N LEU A 185 1.59 27.56 22.80
CA LEU A 185 1.43 27.97 21.40
C LEU A 185 0.05 27.58 20.85
N PRO A 186 -0.73 28.55 20.36
CA PRO A 186 -2.04 28.29 19.79
C PRO A 186 -1.93 27.65 18.40
N GLY A 187 -3.00 26.98 17.98
CA GLY A 187 -3.12 26.44 16.64
C GLY A 187 -2.33 25.15 16.39
N ARG A 188 -2.07 24.88 15.13
CA ARG A 188 -1.37 23.67 14.69
C ARG A 188 0.14 23.81 14.86
N PHE A 189 0.71 23.03 15.76
CA PHE A 189 2.13 23.09 16.09
C PHE A 189 3.05 22.71 14.91
N ASP A 190 2.65 21.72 14.14
CA ASP A 190 3.36 21.26 12.94
C ASP A 190 3.39 22.34 11.82
N PHE A 191 2.32 23.15 11.70
CA PHE A 191 2.26 24.29 10.80
C PHE A 191 3.17 25.43 11.29
N TYR A 192 3.13 25.70 12.59
CA TYR A 192 4.06 26.67 13.20
C TYR A 192 5.52 26.30 12.93
N CYS A 193 5.87 25.02 13.13
CA CYS A 193 7.21 24.51 12.85
C CYS A 193 7.57 24.55 11.36
N TRP A 194 6.59 24.45 10.46
CA TRP A 194 6.81 24.64 9.03
C TRP A 194 7.32 26.05 8.70
N ASP A 195 6.66 27.06 9.26
CA ASP A 195 7.03 28.46 9.05
C ASP A 195 8.36 28.81 9.77
N LEU A 196 8.57 28.26 10.96
CA LEU A 196 9.83 28.40 11.70
C LEU A 196 11.01 27.78 10.92
N TYR A 197 10.84 26.59 10.36
CA TYR A 197 11.86 25.92 9.56
C TYR A 197 12.29 26.78 8.34
N ALA A 198 11.35 27.42 7.66
CA ALA A 198 11.66 28.33 6.56
C ALA A 198 12.46 29.55 7.02
N ARG A 199 12.09 30.16 8.16
CA ARG A 199 12.82 31.31 8.78
C ARG A 199 14.24 30.91 9.20
N VAL A 200 14.39 29.71 9.79
CA VAL A 200 15.71 29.19 10.17
C VAL A 200 16.59 28.97 8.95
N SER A 201 16.04 28.40 7.88
CA SER A 201 16.79 28.18 6.63
C SER A 201 17.30 29.50 6.03
N ALA A 202 16.45 30.53 6.03
CA ALA A 202 16.83 31.88 5.57
C ALA A 202 17.88 32.51 6.50
N HIS A 203 17.74 32.37 7.83
CA HIS A 203 18.68 32.89 8.81
C HIS A 203 20.08 32.26 8.66
N LEU A 204 20.16 30.92 8.57
CA LEU A 204 21.43 30.21 8.42
C LEU A 204 22.12 30.51 7.08
N ALA A 205 21.36 30.82 6.03
CA ALA A 205 21.91 31.27 4.75
C ALA A 205 22.52 32.69 4.84
N ALA A 206 21.91 33.58 5.65
CA ALA A 206 22.38 34.95 5.86
C ALA A 206 23.50 35.06 6.92
N HIS A 207 23.59 34.08 7.84
CA HIS A 207 24.49 34.06 8.97
C HIS A 207 25.29 32.76 9.03
N PRO A 208 26.34 32.57 8.21
CA PRO A 208 27.14 31.34 8.18
C PRO A 208 27.77 30.98 9.53
N GLU A 209 28.10 31.97 10.36
CA GLU A 209 28.65 31.81 11.74
C GLU A 209 27.70 31.07 12.67
N ALA A 210 26.38 31.09 12.42
CA ALA A 210 25.40 30.39 13.22
C ALA A 210 25.47 28.85 13.04
N GLN A 211 26.17 28.36 12.02
CA GLN A 211 26.37 26.92 11.76
C GLN A 211 27.11 26.23 12.91
N ASP A 212 28.08 26.93 13.59
CA ASP A 212 28.79 26.37 14.73
C ASP A 212 27.86 26.10 15.92
N ARG A 213 26.90 27.01 16.17
CA ARG A 213 25.89 26.82 17.22
C ARG A 213 24.92 25.68 16.85
N LYS A 214 24.52 25.61 15.60
CA LYS A 214 23.68 24.49 15.09
C LYS A 214 24.40 23.14 15.27
N ALA A 215 25.70 23.07 14.95
CA ALA A 215 26.50 21.87 15.14
C ALA A 215 26.63 21.48 16.62
N ALA A 216 26.75 22.48 17.52
CA ALA A 216 26.77 22.24 18.97
C ALA A 216 25.43 21.69 19.48
N ILE A 217 24.28 22.22 19.01
CA ILE A 217 22.95 21.73 19.34
C ILE A 217 22.78 20.26 18.84
N MET A 218 23.18 19.98 17.60
CA MET A 218 23.13 18.62 17.04
C MET A 218 23.91 17.63 17.92
N LYS A 219 25.13 17.99 18.29
CA LYS A 219 25.97 17.17 19.16
C LYS A 219 25.36 16.97 20.54
N ALA A 220 24.71 17.99 21.11
CA ALA A 220 24.01 17.86 22.39
C ALA A 220 22.84 16.88 22.31
N ILE A 221 22.03 16.96 21.25
CA ILE A 221 20.90 16.05 20.99
C ILE A 221 21.39 14.61 20.84
N GLU A 222 22.42 14.36 20.02
CA GLU A 222 22.98 13.02 19.79
C GLU A 222 23.52 12.38 21.09
N HIS A 223 24.05 13.20 22.01
CA HIS A 223 24.58 12.72 23.29
C HIS A 223 23.59 12.77 24.46
N GLY A 224 22.30 13.06 24.18
CA GLY A 224 21.27 13.15 25.22
C GLY A 224 21.47 14.26 26.25
N ARG A 225 22.06 15.40 25.86
CA ARG A 225 22.37 16.50 26.79
C ARG A 225 21.25 17.55 26.77
N ASP A 226 20.78 17.88 27.97
CA ASP A 226 19.78 18.93 28.16
C ASP A 226 20.43 20.33 28.17
N PRO A 227 19.70 21.40 27.80
CA PRO A 227 18.26 21.41 27.48
C PRO A 227 17.93 21.03 26.03
N GLU A 228 18.93 20.94 25.13
CA GLU A 228 18.73 20.71 23.70
C GLU A 228 18.00 19.38 23.42
N TYR A 229 18.38 18.32 24.13
CA TYR A 229 17.77 16.99 23.96
C TYR A 229 16.31 16.96 24.45
N ALA A 230 16.02 17.52 25.63
CA ALA A 230 14.66 17.60 26.15
C ALA A 230 13.73 18.36 25.20
N LEU A 231 14.22 19.49 24.64
CA LEU A 231 13.47 20.29 23.68
C LEU A 231 13.24 19.53 22.36
N SER A 232 14.27 18.87 21.83
CA SER A 232 14.15 18.05 20.61
C SER A 232 13.12 16.93 20.79
N ARG A 233 13.18 16.21 21.91
CA ARG A 233 12.23 15.13 22.23
C ARG A 233 10.79 15.66 22.36
N TYR A 234 10.60 16.82 22.98
CA TYR A 234 9.29 17.46 23.08
C TYR A 234 8.73 17.84 21.72
N VAL A 235 9.53 18.55 20.90
CA VAL A 235 9.16 18.99 19.55
C VAL A 235 8.80 17.79 18.67
N SER A 236 9.68 16.78 18.61
CA SER A 236 9.49 15.59 17.79
C SER A 236 8.20 14.85 18.16
N ARG A 237 7.97 14.59 19.46
CA ARG A 237 6.76 13.89 19.91
C ARG A 237 5.48 14.65 19.59
N ARG A 238 5.49 15.97 19.71
CA ARG A 238 4.33 16.82 19.40
C ARG A 238 4.03 16.84 17.91
N ILE A 239 5.05 16.90 17.06
CA ILE A 239 4.90 16.82 15.59
C ILE A 239 4.46 15.42 15.15
N VAL A 240 5.02 14.35 15.73
CA VAL A 240 4.59 12.97 15.45
C VAL A 240 3.09 12.81 15.73
N ARG A 241 2.56 13.35 16.84
CA ARG A 241 1.11 13.31 17.09
C ARG A 241 0.30 14.02 15.99
N ALA A 242 0.81 15.15 15.46
CA ALA A 242 0.16 15.82 14.33
C ALA A 242 0.21 14.98 13.05
N HIS A 243 1.34 14.32 12.76
CA HIS A 243 1.46 13.40 11.63
C HIS A 243 0.50 12.22 11.75
N LEU A 244 0.39 11.61 12.93
CA LEU A 244 -0.56 10.52 13.18
C LEU A 244 -2.01 10.96 12.98
N ALA A 245 -2.38 12.16 13.43
CA ALA A 245 -3.72 12.72 13.20
C ALA A 245 -4.00 12.94 11.70
N THR A 246 -3.01 13.37 10.91
CA THR A 246 -3.13 13.48 9.46
C THR A 246 -3.32 12.10 8.81
N MET A 247 -2.56 11.08 9.22
CA MET A 247 -2.66 9.72 8.69
C MET A 247 -3.98 9.04 9.09
N GLU A 248 -4.50 9.35 10.27
CA GLU A 248 -5.79 8.86 10.74
C GLU A 248 -6.95 9.31 9.85
N ARG A 249 -6.90 10.52 9.28
CA ARG A 249 -7.89 11.00 8.30
C ARG A 249 -8.01 10.07 7.08
N LEU A 250 -6.96 9.31 6.79
CA LEU A 250 -6.90 8.31 5.72
C LEU A 250 -7.09 6.87 6.24
N GLY A 251 -7.39 6.67 7.52
CA GLY A 251 -7.55 5.36 8.12
C GLY A 251 -6.25 4.55 8.17
N ILE A 252 -5.09 5.22 8.30
CA ILE A 252 -3.76 4.61 8.36
C ILE A 252 -3.31 4.56 9.82
N SER A 253 -2.82 3.40 10.26
CA SER A 253 -2.35 3.16 11.63
C SER A 253 -1.04 2.37 11.64
N TYR A 254 -0.35 2.42 12.79
CA TYR A 254 0.95 1.79 13.00
C TYR A 254 0.92 0.96 14.28
N ASP A 255 1.86 -0.01 14.39
CA ASP A 255 2.03 -0.82 15.59
C ASP A 255 3.13 -0.25 16.49
N VAL A 256 4.21 0.30 15.88
CA VAL A 256 5.35 0.83 16.63
C VAL A 256 6.02 2.00 15.91
N LEU A 257 6.55 2.93 16.70
CA LEU A 257 7.32 4.12 16.31
C LEU A 257 8.78 3.95 16.78
N PRO A 258 9.66 3.30 16.02
CA PRO A 258 11.09 3.25 16.35
C PRO A 258 11.73 4.61 16.15
N CYS A 259 12.44 5.14 17.19
CA CYS A 259 13.14 6.42 17.16
C CYS A 259 14.62 6.24 16.88
N GLU A 260 15.21 7.10 16.04
CA GLU A 260 16.64 7.08 15.75
C GLU A 260 17.49 7.35 17.01
N SER A 261 17.06 8.29 17.87
CA SER A 261 17.72 8.56 19.15
C SER A 261 17.87 7.30 20.01
N THR A 262 16.88 6.41 19.98
CA THR A 262 16.90 5.16 20.74
C THR A 262 17.92 4.16 20.18
N ILE A 263 18.07 4.10 18.85
CA ILE A 263 19.10 3.29 18.18
C ILE A 263 20.49 3.71 18.63
N LEU A 264 20.73 5.03 18.76
CA LEU A 264 21.99 5.59 19.24
C LEU A 264 22.22 5.28 20.72
N HIS A 265 21.25 5.59 21.57
CA HIS A 265 21.41 5.47 23.04
C HIS A 265 21.47 4.01 23.51
N LEU A 266 20.84 3.05 22.81
CA LEU A 266 20.95 1.63 23.10
C LEU A 266 22.14 0.96 22.42
N ALA A 267 23.01 1.73 21.79
CA ALA A 267 24.24 1.27 21.14
C ALA A 267 23.99 0.14 20.11
N PHE A 268 22.92 0.24 19.32
CA PHE A 268 22.63 -0.69 18.23
C PHE A 268 23.74 -0.68 17.19
N TRP A 269 24.23 0.53 16.91
CA TRP A 269 25.34 0.70 15.98
C TRP A 269 26.61 -0.01 16.47
N ASP A 270 26.97 0.14 17.74
CA ASP A 270 28.19 -0.49 18.28
C ASP A 270 28.14 -2.00 18.08
N LYS A 271 26.97 -2.59 18.34
CA LYS A 271 26.76 -4.04 18.12
C LYS A 271 26.79 -4.43 16.65
N ALA A 272 26.17 -3.64 15.78
CA ALA A 272 26.25 -3.86 14.33
C ALA A 272 27.69 -3.75 13.81
N PHE A 273 28.45 -2.76 14.33
CA PHE A 273 29.83 -2.54 13.93
C PHE A 273 30.78 -3.65 14.41
N GLU A 274 30.55 -4.19 15.62
CA GLU A 274 31.24 -5.40 16.07
C GLU A 274 31.02 -6.56 15.09
N LEU A 275 29.75 -6.85 14.72
CA LEU A 275 29.40 -7.88 13.76
C LEU A 275 30.06 -7.66 12.39
N LEU A 276 30.05 -6.40 11.89
CA LEU A 276 30.68 -6.02 10.63
C LEU A 276 32.20 -6.26 10.63
N LYS A 277 32.88 -5.96 11.75
CA LYS A 277 34.32 -6.23 11.92
C LYS A 277 34.63 -7.73 12.05
N GLU A 278 33.90 -8.44 12.89
CA GLU A 278 34.07 -9.89 13.11
C GLU A 278 33.93 -10.67 11.80
N ARG A 279 32.96 -10.29 10.96
CA ARG A 279 32.71 -10.91 9.66
C ARG A 279 33.56 -10.36 8.52
N ARG A 280 34.45 -9.38 8.82
CA ARG A 280 35.27 -8.67 7.82
C ARG A 280 34.47 -8.00 6.70
N ALA A 281 33.23 -7.59 7.01
CA ALA A 281 32.35 -6.88 6.10
C ALA A 281 32.77 -5.42 5.91
N VAL A 282 33.58 -4.87 6.84
CA VAL A 282 34.21 -3.56 6.76
C VAL A 282 35.70 -3.67 6.96
N THR A 283 36.46 -2.81 6.31
CA THR A 283 37.92 -2.72 6.41
C THR A 283 38.35 -1.30 6.68
N LEU A 284 39.44 -1.11 7.44
CA LEU A 284 40.04 0.21 7.65
C LEU A 284 40.86 0.57 6.40
N ALA A 285 40.51 1.66 5.73
CA ALA A 285 41.23 2.12 4.55
C ALA A 285 42.61 2.66 4.96
N ALA A 286 43.68 2.00 4.48
CA ALA A 286 45.06 2.35 4.79
C ALA A 286 45.57 3.50 3.90
N GLU A 287 45.05 3.62 2.68
CA GLU A 287 45.49 4.56 1.65
C GLU A 287 44.31 5.16 0.88
N GLY A 288 44.58 6.14 0.03
CA GLY A 288 43.59 6.76 -0.85
C GLY A 288 42.74 7.83 -0.16
N GLU A 289 41.67 8.24 -0.85
CA GLU A 289 40.77 9.32 -0.44
C GLU A 289 40.06 9.02 0.90
N ASN A 290 39.79 7.73 1.16
CA ASN A 290 39.09 7.26 2.36
C ASN A 290 40.06 6.86 3.50
N LYS A 291 41.33 7.25 3.46
CA LYS A 291 42.33 6.87 4.48
C LYS A 291 41.83 7.16 5.90
N GLY A 292 41.91 6.14 6.76
CA GLY A 292 41.47 6.21 8.15
C GLY A 292 39.96 5.99 8.36
N CYS A 293 39.18 5.86 7.30
CA CYS A 293 37.77 5.50 7.38
C CYS A 293 37.56 3.98 7.37
N TRP A 294 36.49 3.52 8.02
CA TRP A 294 36.00 2.15 7.82
C TRP A 294 35.10 2.12 6.61
N VAL A 295 35.44 1.29 5.65
CA VAL A 295 34.76 1.19 4.36
C VAL A 295 34.19 -0.20 4.12
N MET A 296 33.04 -0.26 3.44
CA MET A 296 32.43 -1.48 2.93
C MET A 296 32.63 -1.52 1.42
N ARG A 297 33.06 -2.67 0.89
CA ARG A 297 33.12 -2.89 -0.56
C ARG A 297 31.73 -3.24 -1.07
N LEU A 298 31.35 -2.59 -2.18
CA LEU A 298 30.09 -2.85 -2.87
C LEU A 298 30.38 -3.78 -4.05
N GLU A 299 29.62 -4.87 -4.18
CA GLU A 299 29.69 -5.76 -5.33
C GLU A 299 28.93 -5.15 -6.51
N GLY A 300 29.51 -5.12 -7.70
CA GLY A 300 28.90 -4.60 -8.94
C GLY A 300 29.90 -3.97 -9.89
N ASP A 301 29.44 -3.41 -11.02
CA ASP A 301 30.25 -2.89 -12.15
C ASP A 301 31.20 -1.72 -11.81
N GLU A 302 31.09 -1.14 -10.64
CA GLU A 302 32.03 -0.16 -10.10
C GLU A 302 32.43 -0.65 -8.70
N GLU A 303 33.68 -1.06 -8.50
CA GLU A 303 34.31 -1.32 -7.20
C GLU A 303 34.37 0.00 -6.40
N ARG A 304 33.24 0.42 -5.85
CA ARG A 304 33.18 1.60 -4.99
C ARG A 304 33.19 1.18 -3.54
N GLU A 305 34.07 1.81 -2.78
CA GLU A 305 34.08 1.73 -1.33
C GLU A 305 33.07 2.72 -0.74
N LYS A 306 32.23 2.25 0.17
CA LYS A 306 31.32 3.11 0.92
C LYS A 306 31.85 3.35 2.33
N VAL A 307 32.06 4.61 2.68
CA VAL A 307 32.43 4.99 4.05
C VAL A 307 31.24 4.71 4.99
N ILE A 308 31.50 3.87 5.98
CA ILE A 308 30.54 3.51 7.05
C ILE A 308 30.87 4.29 8.33
N VAL A 309 32.16 4.40 8.68
CA VAL A 309 32.65 5.24 9.78
C VAL A 309 33.76 6.13 9.25
N ARG A 310 33.67 7.41 9.52
CA ARG A 310 34.68 8.39 9.13
C ARG A 310 35.95 8.26 9.99
N SER A 311 37.04 8.88 9.55
CA SER A 311 38.33 8.85 10.24
C SER A 311 38.30 9.51 11.64
N ASP A 312 37.36 10.39 11.90
CA ASP A 312 37.07 11.00 13.21
C ASP A 312 36.18 10.15 14.13
N GLY A 313 35.80 8.95 13.71
CA GLY A 313 34.90 8.05 14.41
C GLY A 313 33.41 8.32 14.19
N THR A 314 33.05 9.32 13.41
CA THR A 314 31.64 9.63 13.11
C THR A 314 31.01 8.56 12.25
N VAL A 315 29.91 7.97 12.73
CA VAL A 315 29.10 6.98 11.99
C VAL A 315 28.27 7.69 10.93
N THR A 316 28.31 7.17 9.71
CA THR A 316 27.41 7.67 8.67
C THR A 316 25.98 7.15 8.87
N TYR A 317 24.98 7.82 8.29
CA TYR A 317 23.58 7.37 8.35
C TYR A 317 23.39 5.91 7.86
N VAL A 318 24.20 5.46 6.92
CA VAL A 318 24.19 4.08 6.41
C VAL A 318 24.43 3.05 7.52
N GLY A 319 25.32 3.35 8.45
CA GLY A 319 25.61 2.47 9.58
C GLY A 319 24.40 2.27 10.49
N LYS A 320 23.66 3.34 10.76
CA LYS A 320 22.43 3.29 11.57
C LYS A 320 21.36 2.46 10.88
N ASP A 321 21.19 2.64 9.56
CA ASP A 321 20.22 1.89 8.76
C ASP A 321 20.53 0.38 8.74
N ILE A 322 21.81 0.00 8.64
CA ILE A 322 22.23 -1.40 8.72
C ILE A 322 21.90 -1.99 10.11
N ALA A 323 22.21 -1.26 11.18
CA ALA A 323 21.91 -1.70 12.54
C ALA A 323 20.40 -1.93 12.75
N TYR A 324 19.60 -0.99 12.28
CA TYR A 324 18.15 -1.09 12.37
C TYR A 324 17.60 -2.24 11.51
N GLN A 325 18.14 -2.45 10.31
CA GLN A 325 17.73 -3.58 9.46
C GLN A 325 18.10 -4.93 10.10
N LEU A 326 19.25 -5.04 10.76
CA LEU A 326 19.63 -6.24 11.53
C LEU A 326 18.63 -6.50 12.67
N TRP A 327 18.20 -5.46 13.38
CA TRP A 327 17.17 -5.61 14.41
C TRP A 327 15.83 -6.06 13.83
N LYS A 328 15.38 -5.51 12.70
CA LYS A 328 14.13 -5.94 12.03
C LYS A 328 14.12 -7.43 11.74
N PHE A 329 15.27 -8.01 11.39
CA PHE A 329 15.41 -9.45 11.16
C PHE A 329 15.76 -10.26 12.42
N GLY A 330 15.87 -9.62 13.58
CA GLY A 330 16.23 -10.31 14.83
C GLY A 330 17.69 -10.75 14.90
N LEU A 331 18.58 -10.17 14.07
CA LEU A 331 19.98 -10.55 13.92
C LEU A 331 20.94 -9.74 14.78
N LEU A 332 20.47 -8.61 15.36
CA LEU A 332 21.32 -7.69 16.10
C LEU A 332 21.71 -8.21 17.49
N GLY A 333 20.88 -9.05 18.10
CA GLY A 333 21.06 -9.52 19.48
C GLY A 333 20.80 -8.44 20.54
N ARG A 334 20.16 -7.35 20.16
CA ARG A 334 19.66 -6.28 21.04
C ARG A 334 18.25 -5.90 20.67
N ASP A 335 17.49 -5.37 21.63
CA ASP A 335 16.12 -4.90 21.43
C ASP A 335 15.93 -3.53 22.06
N PHE A 336 14.89 -2.82 21.61
CA PHE A 336 14.41 -1.59 22.22
C PHE A 336 13.74 -1.86 23.58
N HIS A 337 13.62 -0.82 24.38
CA HIS A 337 12.55 -0.71 25.36
C HIS A 337 11.37 0.01 24.71
N TYR A 338 10.16 -0.18 25.27
CA TYR A 338 8.94 0.35 24.68
C TYR A 338 8.08 1.01 25.73
N GLU A 339 7.45 2.11 25.34
CA GLU A 339 6.40 2.75 26.13
C GLU A 339 5.14 2.97 25.29
N PRO A 340 3.93 3.00 25.86
CA PRO A 340 2.73 3.39 25.14
C PRO A 340 2.86 4.84 24.66
N PHE A 341 2.54 5.09 23.38
CA PHE A 341 2.52 6.42 22.79
C PHE A 341 1.10 6.96 22.66
N ASP A 342 0.18 6.07 22.27
CA ASP A 342 -1.25 6.35 22.11
C ASP A 342 -2.06 5.06 22.29
N GLU A 343 -3.34 5.20 22.68
CA GLU A 343 -4.26 4.08 22.79
C GLU A 343 -5.57 4.43 22.08
N LYS A 344 -5.96 3.59 21.12
CA LYS A 344 -7.17 3.80 20.36
C LYS A 344 -7.85 2.46 19.99
N ASP A 345 -9.15 2.38 20.14
CA ASP A 345 -9.96 1.21 19.78
C ASP A 345 -9.40 -0.12 20.35
N GLY A 346 -8.86 -0.06 21.57
CA GLY A 346 -8.26 -1.21 22.25
C GLY A 346 -6.90 -1.65 21.69
N ARG A 347 -6.27 -0.83 20.86
CA ARG A 347 -4.92 -1.05 20.34
C ARG A 347 -3.98 0.00 20.88
N THR A 348 -2.81 -0.45 21.35
CA THR A 348 -1.74 0.42 21.82
C THR A 348 -0.77 0.66 20.67
N LEU A 349 -0.52 1.93 20.35
CA LEU A 349 0.61 2.35 19.54
C LEU A 349 1.82 2.51 20.45
N TRP A 350 2.89 1.81 20.15
CA TRP A 350 4.11 1.83 20.93
C TRP A 350 5.16 2.78 20.34
N ILE A 351 5.98 3.36 21.21
CA ILE A 351 7.20 4.07 20.79
C ILE A 351 8.40 3.45 21.46
N SER A 352 9.53 3.41 20.76
CA SER A 352 10.79 2.95 21.34
C SER A 352 11.33 3.96 22.34
N THR A 353 11.97 3.48 23.40
CA THR A 353 12.63 4.29 24.43
C THR A 353 13.96 3.66 24.84
N ALA A 354 14.91 4.47 25.27
CA ALA A 354 16.15 4.00 25.90
C ALA A 354 15.95 3.66 27.39
N GLU A 355 14.92 4.19 28.01
CA GLU A 355 14.55 3.96 29.39
C GLU A 355 14.08 2.50 29.60
N PRO A 356 14.61 1.78 30.60
CA PRO A 356 14.15 0.44 30.90
C PRO A 356 12.64 0.37 31.14
N SER A 357 11.96 -0.51 30.44
CA SER A 357 10.51 -0.74 30.56
C SER A 357 10.21 -2.23 30.78
N PRO A 358 9.19 -2.58 31.57
CA PRO A 358 8.75 -3.96 31.71
C PRO A 358 8.03 -4.49 30.46
N ALA A 359 7.52 -3.60 29.59
CA ALA A 359 6.77 -3.99 28.40
C ALA A 359 7.67 -4.69 27.37
N ARG A 360 7.19 -5.81 26.83
CA ARG A 360 7.86 -6.60 25.78
C ARG A 360 6.85 -6.97 24.70
N PRO A 361 6.43 -6.03 23.84
CA PRO A 361 5.41 -6.29 22.84
C PRO A 361 5.86 -7.24 21.71
N GLY A 362 7.15 -7.61 21.66
CA GLY A 362 7.67 -8.61 20.72
C GLY A 362 7.77 -8.10 19.28
N PHE A 363 8.19 -6.86 19.09
CA PHE A 363 8.48 -6.29 17.78
C PHE A 363 9.80 -6.79 17.19
N GLY A 364 10.03 -6.54 15.90
CA GLY A 364 11.21 -7.05 15.19
C GLY A 364 11.14 -8.56 14.88
N GLY A 365 12.27 -9.15 14.49
CA GLY A 365 12.39 -10.59 14.25
C GLY A 365 11.57 -11.11 13.07
N ALA A 366 11.45 -10.35 12.00
CA ALA A 366 10.67 -10.70 10.83
C ALA A 366 11.40 -11.67 9.89
N SER A 367 10.63 -12.46 9.14
CA SER A 367 11.14 -13.31 8.05
C SER A 367 11.33 -12.52 6.74
N LYS A 368 10.61 -11.40 6.58
CA LYS A 368 10.67 -10.52 5.42
C LYS A 368 10.38 -9.07 5.84
N VAL A 369 11.07 -8.13 5.23
CA VAL A 369 10.94 -6.70 5.51
C VAL A 369 10.68 -5.94 4.22
N TYR A 370 9.68 -5.08 4.22
CA TYR A 370 9.41 -4.12 3.17
C TYR A 370 9.70 -2.71 3.69
N ASN A 371 10.59 -1.99 2.99
CA ASN A 371 10.89 -0.58 3.24
C ASN A 371 10.25 0.25 2.12
N VAL A 372 9.19 1.00 2.43
CA VAL A 372 8.46 1.84 1.47
C VAL A 372 9.13 3.20 1.41
N ILE A 373 9.96 3.40 0.41
CA ILE A 373 10.86 4.56 0.31
C ILE A 373 10.94 5.05 -1.13
N ASP A 374 10.98 6.37 -1.32
CA ASP A 374 11.10 7.06 -2.62
C ASP A 374 12.31 6.56 -3.43
N THR A 375 12.19 6.49 -4.76
CA THR A 375 13.24 6.01 -5.68
C THR A 375 14.56 6.76 -5.55
N ARG A 376 14.55 8.02 -5.12
CA ARG A 376 15.76 8.84 -4.91
C ARG A 376 16.68 8.28 -3.83
N GLN A 377 16.17 7.41 -2.95
CA GLN A 377 16.94 6.74 -1.91
C GLN A 377 17.31 5.28 -2.26
N SER A 378 17.11 4.85 -3.51
CA SER A 378 17.38 3.48 -3.94
C SER A 378 18.83 3.05 -3.71
N TYR A 379 19.78 3.98 -3.86
CA TYR A 379 21.20 3.69 -3.61
C TYR A 379 21.46 3.29 -2.15
N LEU A 380 20.84 3.98 -1.18
CA LEU A 380 20.97 3.65 0.23
C LEU A 380 20.43 2.26 0.54
N GLN A 381 19.27 1.94 0.00
CA GLN A 381 18.65 0.63 0.21
C GLN A 381 19.52 -0.52 -0.34
N LYS A 382 20.20 -0.30 -1.47
CA LYS A 382 21.19 -1.26 -1.99
C LYS A 382 22.35 -1.48 -1.02
N ILE A 383 22.84 -0.43 -0.36
CA ILE A 383 23.94 -0.55 0.60
C ILE A 383 23.49 -1.31 1.85
N VAL A 384 22.28 -1.08 2.34
CA VAL A 384 21.72 -1.83 3.48
C VAL A 384 21.64 -3.33 3.17
N VAL A 385 21.14 -3.69 1.97
CA VAL A 385 21.09 -5.07 1.49
C VAL A 385 22.49 -5.66 1.37
N GLN A 386 23.45 -4.90 0.81
CA GLN A 386 24.84 -5.33 0.73
C GLN A 386 25.47 -5.54 2.12
N GLY A 387 25.11 -4.73 3.10
CA GLY A 387 25.50 -4.91 4.49
C GLY A 387 25.09 -6.29 5.04
N LEU A 388 23.85 -6.71 4.77
CA LEU A 388 23.37 -8.04 5.14
C LEU A 388 24.15 -9.16 4.41
N ARG A 389 24.42 -9.01 3.11
CA ARG A 389 25.21 -9.98 2.32
C ARG A 389 26.64 -10.09 2.83
N SER A 390 27.31 -8.96 3.07
CA SER A 390 28.66 -8.93 3.62
C SER A 390 28.75 -9.60 5.00
N LEU A 391 27.66 -9.63 5.75
CA LEU A 391 27.49 -10.37 6.99
C LEU A 391 27.08 -11.83 6.79
N GLN A 392 27.02 -12.32 5.54
CA GLN A 392 26.60 -13.69 5.18
C GLN A 392 25.14 -14.04 5.56
N PHE A 393 24.26 -13.04 5.58
CA PHE A 393 22.81 -13.20 5.79
C PHE A 393 22.06 -13.13 4.46
N GLU A 394 22.41 -14.02 3.51
CA GLU A 394 21.90 -14.03 2.14
C GLU A 394 20.35 -14.10 2.09
N SER A 395 19.76 -15.01 2.87
CA SER A 395 18.31 -15.17 2.91
C SER A 395 17.60 -13.89 3.36
N GLN A 396 18.15 -13.15 4.31
CA GLN A 396 17.58 -11.89 4.80
C GLN A 396 17.85 -10.75 3.83
N ALA A 397 19.00 -10.74 3.16
CA ALA A 397 19.31 -9.80 2.09
C ALA A 397 18.27 -9.88 0.96
N ASP A 398 17.95 -11.10 0.50
CA ASP A 398 16.94 -11.33 -0.55
C ASP A 398 15.51 -11.00 -0.10
N LYS A 399 15.25 -11.05 1.21
CA LYS A 399 13.96 -10.72 1.83
C LYS A 399 13.88 -9.30 2.36
N SER A 400 14.94 -8.49 2.19
CA SER A 400 14.95 -7.05 2.44
C SER A 400 14.51 -6.32 1.18
N VAL A 401 13.24 -5.96 1.10
CA VAL A 401 12.60 -5.46 -0.13
C VAL A 401 12.44 -3.95 -0.08
N HIS A 402 13.08 -3.25 -1.00
CA HIS A 402 12.80 -1.84 -1.25
C HIS A 402 11.54 -1.70 -2.11
N PHE A 403 10.45 -1.25 -1.49
CA PHE A 403 9.26 -0.85 -2.21
C PHE A 403 9.42 0.61 -2.66
N SER A 404 10.05 0.77 -3.82
CA SER A 404 10.30 2.09 -4.42
C SER A 404 9.06 2.62 -5.14
N TYR A 405 8.92 3.94 -5.13
CA TYR A 405 7.85 4.65 -5.84
C TYR A 405 8.34 6.04 -6.28
N GLU A 406 7.74 6.62 -7.34
CA GLU A 406 8.04 7.96 -7.82
C GLU A 406 7.24 9.03 -7.07
N MET A 407 7.67 10.27 -7.16
CA MET A 407 7.11 11.42 -6.46
C MET A 407 5.69 11.78 -6.92
N VAL A 408 5.03 12.57 -6.08
CA VAL A 408 3.78 13.27 -6.39
C VAL A 408 4.07 14.74 -6.65
N ALA A 409 3.58 15.24 -7.77
CA ALA A 409 3.55 16.64 -8.14
C ALA A 409 2.10 17.18 -8.08
N LEU A 410 1.93 18.48 -8.21
CA LEU A 410 0.60 19.12 -8.28
C LEU A 410 0.43 19.79 -9.65
N SER A 411 -0.83 19.77 -10.13
CA SER A 411 -1.18 20.60 -11.29
C SER A 411 -1.12 22.09 -10.90
N PRO A 412 -0.75 23.00 -11.84
CA PRO A 412 -0.79 24.44 -11.57
C PRO A 412 -2.14 24.92 -11.05
N LYS A 413 -3.24 24.35 -11.56
CA LYS A 413 -4.61 24.61 -11.09
C LYS A 413 -4.81 24.23 -9.63
N SER A 414 -4.30 23.06 -9.23
CA SER A 414 -4.41 22.61 -7.84
C SER A 414 -3.59 23.47 -6.88
N LEU A 415 -2.46 24.01 -7.32
CA LEU A 415 -1.67 24.97 -6.53
C LEU A 415 -2.41 26.30 -6.33
N ASP A 416 -2.99 26.86 -7.41
CA ASP A 416 -3.79 28.07 -7.35
C ASP A 416 -4.99 27.91 -6.39
N GLU A 417 -5.68 26.77 -6.44
CA GLU A 417 -6.78 26.46 -5.51
C GLU A 417 -6.35 26.35 -4.04
N LEU A 418 -5.09 26.09 -3.78
CA LEU A 418 -4.50 26.06 -2.44
C LEU A 418 -3.93 27.44 -2.03
N GLY A 419 -4.08 28.46 -2.87
CA GLY A 419 -3.61 29.81 -2.61
C GLY A 419 -2.12 30.03 -2.82
N TYR A 420 -1.46 29.19 -3.64
CA TYR A 420 -0.08 29.36 -4.02
C TYR A 420 -0.01 30.10 -5.36
N ASP A 421 0.50 31.32 -5.34
CA ASP A 421 0.76 32.10 -6.56
C ASP A 421 1.96 31.50 -7.31
N ALA A 422 1.67 30.68 -8.33
CA ALA A 422 2.68 30.25 -9.27
C ALA A 422 3.04 31.41 -10.22
N SER A 423 4.33 31.58 -10.50
CA SER A 423 4.79 32.52 -11.51
C SER A 423 4.25 32.16 -12.91
N ASP A 424 4.21 33.12 -13.83
CA ASP A 424 3.71 32.85 -15.19
C ASP A 424 4.52 31.74 -15.90
N GLU A 425 5.82 31.64 -15.65
CA GLU A 425 6.67 30.56 -16.17
C GLU A 425 6.33 29.18 -15.53
N GLU A 426 5.85 29.17 -14.29
CA GLU A 426 5.44 27.95 -13.59
C GLU A 426 4.04 27.49 -14.02
N LYS A 427 3.15 28.41 -14.38
CA LYS A 427 1.81 28.08 -14.90
C LYS A 427 1.85 27.38 -16.26
N ASP A 428 2.88 27.63 -17.05
CA ASP A 428 3.10 26.97 -18.36
C ASP A 428 3.70 25.57 -18.26
N ARG A 429 4.10 25.11 -17.06
CA ARG A 429 4.63 23.76 -16.85
C ARG A 429 3.49 22.75 -16.70
N ALA A 430 3.72 21.54 -17.19
CA ALA A 430 2.77 20.44 -17.04
C ALA A 430 2.50 20.08 -15.56
N PHE A 431 3.48 20.31 -14.68
CA PHE A 431 3.37 20.08 -13.22
C PHE A 431 4.47 20.84 -12.47
N LEU A 432 4.25 21.02 -11.18
CA LEU A 432 5.23 21.62 -10.27
C LEU A 432 5.62 20.64 -9.16
N GLU A 433 6.94 20.49 -8.96
CA GLU A 433 7.47 19.68 -7.87
C GLU A 433 7.26 20.40 -6.53
N VAL A 434 6.52 19.78 -5.64
CA VAL A 434 6.27 20.29 -4.30
C VAL A 434 7.44 19.93 -3.40
N SER A 435 8.35 20.90 -3.18
CA SER A 435 9.54 20.72 -2.34
C SER A 435 9.50 21.67 -1.15
N GLY A 436 9.45 21.12 0.05
CA GLY A 436 9.48 21.91 1.28
C GLY A 436 10.78 22.71 1.51
N ARG A 437 11.83 22.49 0.70
CA ARG A 437 13.10 23.23 0.77
C ARG A 437 13.05 24.57 0.01
N LYS A 438 12.18 24.68 -0.99
CA LYS A 438 12.04 25.89 -1.84
C LYS A 438 10.85 26.77 -1.45
N GLY A 439 10.18 26.51 -0.32
CA GLY A 439 9.01 27.28 0.11
C GLY A 439 7.69 26.93 -0.59
N LEU A 440 7.72 26.12 -1.66
CA LEU A 440 6.53 25.65 -2.41
C LEU A 440 6.01 24.31 -1.82
N GLY A 441 5.98 24.17 -0.51
CA GLY A 441 5.51 22.95 0.13
C GLY A 441 4.02 22.99 0.44
N VAL A 442 3.23 22.16 -0.22
CA VAL A 442 1.81 21.99 0.14
C VAL A 442 1.68 21.05 1.32
N LYS A 443 1.14 21.56 2.42
CA LYS A 443 0.85 20.77 3.62
C LYS A 443 -0.26 19.75 3.31
N ALA A 444 -0.09 18.53 3.78
CA ALA A 444 -1.03 17.43 3.54
C ALA A 444 -2.45 17.75 4.04
N ASP A 445 -2.55 18.43 5.19
CA ASP A 445 -3.85 18.77 5.74
C ASP A 445 -4.56 19.88 4.97
N ASP A 446 -3.85 20.88 4.42
CA ASP A 446 -4.46 21.90 3.56
C ASP A 446 -5.09 21.24 2.31
N LEU A 447 -4.41 20.23 1.74
CA LEU A 447 -4.93 19.46 0.62
C LEU A 447 -6.16 18.62 1.02
N LEU A 448 -6.09 17.94 2.18
CA LEU A 448 -7.21 17.14 2.70
C LEU A 448 -8.41 18.03 3.05
N ASP A 449 -8.20 19.20 3.67
CA ASP A 449 -9.25 20.15 4.01
C ASP A 449 -9.95 20.68 2.74
N ARG A 450 -9.17 20.94 1.69
CA ARG A 450 -9.72 21.37 0.40
C ARG A 450 -10.55 20.27 -0.27
N LEU A 451 -10.06 19.01 -0.23
CA LEU A 451 -10.82 17.86 -0.72
C LEU A 451 -12.14 17.68 0.04
N GLU A 452 -12.09 17.74 1.38
CA GLU A 452 -13.29 17.62 2.21
C GLU A 452 -14.29 18.74 1.95
N ALA A 453 -13.83 19.98 1.81
CA ALA A 453 -14.70 21.13 1.51
C ALA A 453 -15.40 20.97 0.15
N LYS A 454 -14.69 20.54 -0.88
CA LYS A 454 -15.28 20.27 -2.20
C LYS A 454 -16.27 19.09 -2.16
N ALA A 455 -15.92 18.01 -1.48
CA ALA A 455 -16.81 16.88 -1.29
C ALA A 455 -18.08 17.27 -0.52
N LEU A 456 -17.95 18.09 0.54
CA LEU A 456 -19.09 18.58 1.30
C LEU A 456 -20.03 19.43 0.44
N ALA A 457 -19.51 20.31 -0.40
CA ALA A 457 -20.33 21.11 -1.31
C ALA A 457 -21.16 20.24 -2.27
N GLU A 458 -20.61 19.11 -2.74
CA GLU A 458 -21.38 18.16 -3.57
C GLU A 458 -22.41 17.36 -2.77
N VAL A 459 -22.08 16.95 -1.54
CA VAL A 459 -23.00 16.27 -0.63
C VAL A 459 -24.17 17.20 -0.23
N ASP A 460 -23.90 18.47 0.04
CA ASP A 460 -24.91 19.47 0.39
C ASP A 460 -25.91 19.69 -0.75
N LYS A 461 -25.46 19.71 -2.00
CA LYS A 461 -26.36 19.82 -3.17
C LYS A 461 -27.30 18.62 -3.32
N ARG A 462 -26.80 17.40 -3.04
CA ARG A 462 -27.53 16.16 -3.30
C ARG A 462 -28.39 15.71 -2.12
N SER A 463 -28.04 16.10 -0.92
CA SER A 463 -28.67 15.64 0.32
C SER A 463 -28.80 16.76 1.36
N PRO A 464 -29.46 17.90 1.02
CA PRO A 464 -29.56 19.08 1.90
C PRO A 464 -30.31 18.79 3.20
N ASP A 465 -31.24 17.84 3.19
CA ASP A 465 -32.12 17.53 4.33
C ASP A 465 -31.48 16.65 5.40
N ARG A 466 -30.26 16.13 5.13
CA ARG A 466 -29.53 15.28 6.11
C ARG A 466 -28.87 16.14 7.19
N PRO A 467 -28.72 15.59 8.43
CA PRO A 467 -27.96 16.26 9.48
C PRO A 467 -26.56 16.68 9.01
N GLU A 468 -26.11 17.85 9.43
CA GLU A 468 -24.78 18.36 9.04
C GLU A 468 -23.64 17.41 9.43
N SER A 469 -23.73 16.78 10.62
CA SER A 469 -22.78 15.78 11.09
C SER A 469 -22.58 14.63 10.10
N ASP A 470 -23.70 14.14 9.53
CA ASP A 470 -23.69 13.01 8.59
C ASP A 470 -23.14 13.44 7.22
N ARG A 471 -23.50 14.66 6.78
CA ARG A 471 -22.97 15.23 5.54
C ARG A 471 -21.47 15.44 5.63
N ARG A 472 -20.96 15.97 6.74
CA ARG A 472 -19.53 16.12 7.00
C ARG A 472 -18.81 14.77 7.09
N LYS A 473 -19.42 13.76 7.73
CA LYS A 473 -18.87 12.40 7.77
C LYS A 473 -18.75 11.83 6.35
N THR A 474 -19.83 11.91 5.58
CA THR A 474 -19.84 11.46 4.17
C THR A 474 -18.78 12.18 3.34
N ALA A 475 -18.62 13.50 3.50
CA ALA A 475 -17.62 14.28 2.78
C ALA A 475 -16.18 13.85 3.11
N ARG A 476 -15.88 13.57 4.38
CA ARG A 476 -14.58 13.02 4.79
C ARG A 476 -14.30 11.64 4.17
N GLU A 477 -15.31 10.76 4.18
CA GLU A 477 -15.18 9.43 3.57
C GLU A 477 -14.96 9.51 2.06
N ILE A 478 -15.65 10.45 1.36
CA ILE A 478 -15.43 10.70 -0.08
C ILE A 478 -14.03 11.25 -0.33
N ALA A 479 -13.59 12.24 0.43
CA ALA A 479 -12.27 12.86 0.28
C ALA A 479 -11.14 11.83 0.50
N ALA A 480 -11.23 11.02 1.56
CA ALA A 480 -10.28 9.95 1.83
C ALA A 480 -10.26 8.91 0.70
N GLY A 481 -11.43 8.49 0.22
CA GLY A 481 -11.56 7.55 -0.89
C GLY A 481 -10.99 8.09 -2.20
N ALA A 482 -11.26 9.36 -2.50
CA ALA A 482 -10.74 10.06 -3.67
C ALA A 482 -9.21 10.09 -3.68
N LEU A 483 -8.61 10.54 -2.55
CA LEU A 483 -7.16 10.62 -2.42
C LEU A 483 -6.50 9.24 -2.48
N ARG A 484 -6.99 8.26 -1.70
CA ARG A 484 -6.41 6.92 -1.67
C ARG A 484 -6.45 6.26 -3.04
N TYR A 485 -7.58 6.32 -3.74
CA TYR A 485 -7.68 5.76 -5.08
C TYR A 485 -6.72 6.46 -6.05
N PHE A 486 -6.64 7.79 -6.01
CA PHE A 486 -5.73 8.56 -6.85
C PHE A 486 -4.27 8.15 -6.65
N MET A 487 -3.83 7.94 -5.40
CA MET A 487 -2.47 7.51 -5.08
C MET A 487 -2.14 6.09 -5.53
N LEU A 488 -3.17 5.23 -5.72
CA LEU A 488 -3.02 3.80 -6.05
C LEU A 488 -3.23 3.48 -7.53
N LYS A 489 -4.01 4.28 -8.28
CA LYS A 489 -4.41 3.94 -9.66
C LYS A 489 -3.29 3.99 -10.68
N TYR A 490 -2.22 4.73 -10.40
CA TYR A 490 -1.06 4.85 -11.28
C TYR A 490 0.03 3.84 -10.91
N VAL A 491 0.80 3.43 -11.91
CA VAL A 491 1.97 2.57 -11.68
C VAL A 491 2.98 3.27 -10.77
N ARG A 492 3.61 2.49 -9.87
CA ARG A 492 4.48 3.05 -8.82
C ARG A 492 5.69 3.83 -9.35
N ASN A 493 6.19 3.45 -10.54
CA ASN A 493 7.35 4.07 -11.18
C ASN A 493 7.00 5.32 -12.02
N SER A 494 5.76 5.81 -11.96
CA SER A 494 5.35 7.05 -12.63
C SER A 494 5.27 8.20 -11.63
N VAL A 495 5.79 9.36 -12.03
CA VAL A 495 5.44 10.62 -11.38
C VAL A 495 3.95 10.84 -11.58
N ILE A 496 3.23 11.11 -10.50
CA ILE A 496 1.80 11.41 -10.58
C ILE A 496 1.57 12.89 -10.35
N VAL A 497 0.65 13.46 -11.12
CA VAL A 497 0.25 14.86 -11.00
C VAL A 497 -1.13 14.92 -10.39
N PHE A 498 -1.21 15.36 -9.13
CA PHE A 498 -2.49 15.43 -8.43
C PHE A 498 -3.33 16.61 -8.91
N ASP A 499 -4.60 16.34 -9.18
CA ASP A 499 -5.61 17.32 -9.53
C ASP A 499 -6.91 17.08 -8.74
N PHE A 500 -7.49 18.15 -8.17
CA PHE A 500 -8.68 18.07 -7.34
C PHE A 500 -9.92 17.65 -8.13
N GLU A 501 -10.10 18.15 -9.35
CA GLU A 501 -11.28 17.84 -10.16
C GLU A 501 -11.24 16.39 -10.63
N GLU A 502 -10.06 15.93 -11.07
CA GLU A 502 -9.88 14.54 -11.46
C GLU A 502 -10.12 13.60 -10.28
N ALA A 503 -9.54 13.89 -9.10
CA ALA A 503 -9.65 13.03 -7.93
C ALA A 503 -11.09 12.90 -7.41
N LEU A 504 -11.88 13.99 -7.45
CA LEU A 504 -13.26 14.05 -6.95
C LEU A 504 -14.34 13.77 -8.00
N SER A 505 -13.96 13.46 -9.24
CA SER A 505 -14.93 13.11 -10.28
C SER A 505 -15.77 11.89 -9.88
N PHE A 506 -17.07 11.94 -10.16
CA PHE A 506 -17.98 10.80 -9.98
C PHE A 506 -18.07 9.91 -11.22
N GLU A 507 -17.25 10.18 -12.22
CA GLU A 507 -17.15 9.42 -13.46
C GLU A 507 -15.71 9.00 -13.72
N GLY A 508 -15.54 7.86 -14.38
CA GLY A 508 -14.22 7.35 -14.72
C GLY A 508 -13.50 6.63 -13.57
N GLU A 509 -12.18 6.53 -13.67
CA GLU A 509 -11.33 5.81 -12.72
C GLU A 509 -11.05 6.66 -11.46
N THR A 510 -12.03 6.75 -10.55
CA THR A 510 -11.98 7.59 -9.35
C THR A 510 -12.52 6.88 -8.11
N GLY A 511 -12.04 7.29 -6.92
CA GLY A 511 -12.55 6.79 -5.64
C GLY A 511 -14.06 7.01 -5.46
N PRO A 512 -14.57 8.23 -5.70
CA PRO A 512 -16.01 8.52 -5.60
C PRO A 512 -16.89 7.64 -6.51
N TYR A 513 -16.43 7.28 -7.71
CA TYR A 513 -17.16 6.36 -8.59
C TYR A 513 -17.32 4.96 -7.98
N LEU A 514 -16.25 4.44 -7.37
CA LEU A 514 -16.29 3.14 -6.69
C LEU A 514 -17.18 3.19 -5.46
N GLN A 515 -17.05 4.24 -4.65
CA GLN A 515 -17.88 4.45 -3.45
C GLN A 515 -19.36 4.58 -3.82
N TYR A 516 -19.68 5.34 -4.86
CA TYR A 516 -21.04 5.46 -5.37
C TYR A 516 -21.64 4.12 -5.78
N THR A 517 -20.86 3.28 -6.47
CA THR A 517 -21.30 1.92 -6.87
C THR A 517 -21.59 1.06 -5.63
N ALA A 518 -20.75 1.10 -4.61
CA ALA A 518 -20.97 0.38 -3.35
C ALA A 518 -22.24 0.86 -2.62
N VAL A 519 -22.45 2.19 -2.52
CA VAL A 519 -23.65 2.79 -1.93
C VAL A 519 -24.92 2.41 -2.73
N ARG A 520 -24.84 2.41 -4.06
CA ARG A 520 -25.93 2.00 -4.93
C ARG A 520 -26.33 0.55 -4.68
N LEU A 521 -25.37 -0.36 -4.61
CA LEU A 521 -25.61 -1.77 -4.28
C LEU A 521 -26.25 -1.91 -2.89
N ALA A 522 -25.74 -1.21 -1.87
CA ALA A 522 -26.35 -1.20 -0.54
C ALA A 522 -27.80 -0.69 -0.56
N SER A 523 -28.08 0.34 -1.37
CA SER A 523 -29.43 0.89 -1.55
C SER A 523 -30.42 -0.10 -2.18
N ILE A 524 -29.95 -1.01 -3.06
CA ILE A 524 -30.80 -2.06 -3.65
C ILE A 524 -31.31 -2.99 -2.55
N PHE A 525 -30.43 -3.46 -1.67
CA PHE A 525 -30.81 -4.38 -0.58
C PHE A 525 -31.70 -3.70 0.46
N ARG A 526 -31.44 -2.42 0.80
CA ARG A 526 -32.33 -1.64 1.67
C ARG A 526 -33.73 -1.49 1.06
N LYS A 527 -33.83 -1.22 -0.24
CA LYS A 527 -35.15 -1.16 -0.92
C LYS A 527 -35.82 -2.53 -1.04
N LEU A 528 -35.06 -3.61 -1.10
CA LEU A 528 -35.58 -4.98 -1.05
C LEU A 528 -36.25 -5.23 0.32
N GLU A 529 -35.58 -4.86 1.40
CA GLU A 529 -36.13 -4.97 2.74
C GLU A 529 -37.40 -4.12 2.92
N GLU A 530 -37.37 -2.85 2.52
CA GLU A 530 -38.52 -1.93 2.58
C GLU A 530 -39.74 -2.41 1.77
N ARG A 531 -39.54 -3.07 0.61
CA ARG A 531 -40.61 -3.45 -0.29
C ARG A 531 -41.11 -4.89 -0.12
N HIS A 532 -40.21 -5.77 0.26
CA HIS A 532 -40.47 -7.22 0.27
C HIS A 532 -40.25 -7.86 1.63
N GLY A 533 -39.75 -7.12 2.62
CA GLY A 533 -39.41 -7.66 3.96
C GLY A 533 -38.25 -8.66 3.95
N LEU A 534 -37.47 -8.71 2.86
CA LEU A 534 -36.32 -9.61 2.71
C LEU A 534 -35.03 -8.81 2.93
N THR A 535 -34.23 -9.27 3.89
CA THR A 535 -32.90 -8.72 4.14
C THR A 535 -31.86 -9.31 3.20
N GLU A 536 -30.69 -8.69 3.15
CA GLU A 536 -29.54 -9.24 2.37
C GLU A 536 -29.11 -10.64 2.88
N ALA A 537 -29.29 -10.91 4.17
CA ALA A 537 -28.97 -12.20 4.79
C ALA A 537 -29.91 -13.33 4.32
N ASP A 538 -31.15 -13.00 3.96
CA ASP A 538 -32.14 -13.97 3.48
C ASP A 538 -31.86 -14.45 2.05
N ILE A 539 -30.94 -13.79 1.34
CA ILE A 539 -30.55 -14.19 -0.02
C ILE A 539 -29.52 -15.32 0.10
N ALA A 540 -30.01 -16.56 0.06
CA ALA A 540 -29.17 -17.75 0.07
C ALA A 540 -29.01 -18.34 -1.33
N PRO A 541 -27.90 -19.06 -1.63
CA PRO A 541 -27.84 -19.91 -2.80
C PRO A 541 -28.95 -20.99 -2.71
N PRO A 542 -29.50 -21.43 -3.86
CA PRO A 542 -30.48 -22.53 -3.87
C PRO A 542 -29.90 -23.80 -3.22
N ALA A 543 -30.78 -24.77 -2.91
CA ALA A 543 -30.38 -26.02 -2.25
C ALA A 543 -29.28 -26.74 -3.05
N GLU A 544 -28.44 -27.48 -2.34
CA GLU A 544 -27.33 -28.24 -2.93
C GLU A 544 -27.87 -29.21 -4.02
N GLY A 545 -27.23 -29.22 -5.17
CA GLY A 545 -27.66 -29.98 -6.35
C GLY A 545 -28.62 -29.25 -7.30
N THR A 546 -29.11 -28.07 -6.95
CA THR A 546 -29.86 -27.20 -7.83
C THR A 546 -28.89 -26.22 -8.52
N GLY A 547 -28.93 -26.08 -9.83
CA GLY A 547 -28.09 -25.09 -10.54
C GLY A 547 -28.37 -23.67 -10.04
N LEU A 548 -27.33 -22.86 -9.94
CA LEU A 548 -27.44 -21.47 -9.50
C LEU A 548 -28.01 -20.55 -10.59
N ILE A 549 -27.84 -20.94 -11.84
CA ILE A 549 -28.26 -20.17 -13.03
C ILE A 549 -29.63 -20.65 -13.46
N PRO A 550 -30.68 -19.81 -13.36
CA PRO A 550 -32.04 -20.23 -13.75
C PRO A 550 -32.18 -20.38 -15.25
N ALA A 551 -33.09 -21.24 -15.67
CA ALA A 551 -33.55 -21.28 -17.04
C ALA A 551 -34.30 -19.99 -17.40
N GLY A 552 -34.19 -19.54 -18.67
CA GLY A 552 -34.92 -18.37 -19.16
C GLY A 552 -34.14 -17.07 -19.21
N LEU A 553 -32.85 -17.05 -18.81
CA LEU A 553 -31.97 -15.93 -19.12
C LEU A 553 -31.77 -15.83 -20.64
N THR A 554 -31.71 -14.59 -21.15
CA THR A 554 -31.35 -14.39 -22.57
C THR A 554 -29.85 -14.67 -22.75
N GLU A 555 -29.46 -15.03 -23.99
CA GLU A 555 -28.02 -15.22 -24.32
C GLU A 555 -27.20 -14.00 -23.97
N ARG A 556 -27.73 -12.81 -24.18
CA ARG A 556 -27.07 -11.54 -23.84
C ARG A 556 -26.89 -11.38 -22.34
N GLU A 557 -27.92 -11.65 -21.55
CA GLU A 557 -27.83 -11.58 -20.09
C GLU A 557 -26.84 -12.62 -19.56
N THR A 558 -26.85 -13.83 -20.12
CA THR A 558 -25.89 -14.88 -19.75
C THR A 558 -24.43 -14.45 -20.04
N ALA A 559 -24.18 -13.75 -21.15
CA ALA A 559 -22.85 -13.23 -21.48
C ALA A 559 -22.44 -12.08 -20.53
N ASP A 560 -23.33 -11.11 -20.29
CA ASP A 560 -23.06 -9.98 -19.39
C ASP A 560 -22.87 -10.48 -17.93
N PHE A 561 -23.67 -11.43 -17.47
CA PHE A 561 -23.51 -12.11 -16.20
C PHE A 561 -22.14 -12.79 -16.07
N TRP A 562 -21.78 -13.57 -17.09
CA TRP A 562 -20.56 -14.36 -17.11
C TRP A 562 -19.31 -13.48 -17.00
N ASP A 563 -19.28 -12.39 -17.77
CA ASP A 563 -18.20 -11.40 -17.72
C ASP A 563 -18.08 -10.74 -16.34
N LEU A 564 -19.21 -10.45 -15.69
CA LEU A 564 -19.24 -9.87 -14.34
C LEU A 564 -18.75 -10.88 -13.29
N VAL A 565 -19.21 -12.13 -13.33
CA VAL A 565 -18.81 -13.19 -12.39
C VAL A 565 -17.33 -13.53 -12.51
N LEU A 566 -16.82 -13.71 -13.73
CA LEU A 566 -15.39 -13.95 -13.96
C LEU A 566 -14.55 -12.83 -13.37
N THR A 567 -14.96 -11.56 -13.55
CA THR A 567 -14.26 -10.44 -12.94
C THR A 567 -14.34 -10.51 -11.43
N ALA A 568 -15.52 -10.65 -10.84
CA ALA A 568 -15.69 -10.71 -9.38
C ALA A 568 -14.86 -11.82 -8.73
N ALA A 569 -14.74 -12.97 -9.40
CA ALA A 569 -14.01 -14.13 -8.89
C ALA A 569 -12.48 -13.94 -8.87
N THR A 570 -11.92 -12.94 -9.55
CA THR A 570 -10.45 -12.76 -9.65
C THR A 570 -9.83 -11.91 -8.54
N LEU A 571 -10.59 -11.38 -7.57
CA LEU A 571 -10.04 -10.52 -6.49
C LEU A 571 -8.80 -11.11 -5.82
N GLU A 572 -8.85 -12.38 -5.41
CA GLU A 572 -7.71 -13.04 -4.75
C GLU A 572 -6.46 -13.06 -5.63
N GLU A 573 -6.62 -13.31 -6.94
CA GLU A 573 -5.53 -13.34 -7.91
C GLU A 573 -4.92 -11.93 -8.08
N GLU A 574 -5.78 -10.90 -8.18
CA GLU A 574 -5.31 -9.52 -8.30
C GLU A 574 -4.60 -9.04 -7.04
N VAL A 575 -5.03 -9.46 -5.85
CA VAL A 575 -4.31 -9.19 -4.60
C VAL A 575 -2.93 -9.83 -4.61
N LEU A 576 -2.84 -11.13 -4.92
CA LEU A 576 -1.55 -11.83 -4.97
C LEU A 576 -0.62 -11.23 -6.02
N ARG A 577 -1.17 -10.89 -7.19
CA ARG A 577 -0.42 -10.22 -8.27
C ARG A 577 0.09 -8.85 -7.83
N SER A 578 -0.76 -8.05 -7.17
CA SER A 578 -0.39 -6.72 -6.66
C SER A 578 0.71 -6.80 -5.62
N VAL A 579 0.64 -7.76 -4.70
CA VAL A 579 1.68 -7.98 -3.68
C VAL A 579 2.99 -8.49 -4.30
N ALA A 580 2.92 -9.44 -5.23
CA ALA A 580 4.11 -10.01 -5.88
C ALA A 580 4.87 -8.95 -6.71
N GLY A 581 4.15 -8.10 -7.45
CA GLY A 581 4.72 -7.03 -8.26
C GLY A 581 4.95 -5.73 -7.50
N LEU A 582 4.45 -5.60 -6.27
CA LEU A 582 4.35 -4.33 -5.51
C LEU A 582 3.65 -3.24 -6.35
N GLU A 583 2.58 -3.63 -7.08
CA GLU A 583 1.90 -2.77 -8.05
C GLU A 583 0.39 -2.77 -7.79
N PHE A 584 -0.06 -1.80 -6.99
CA PHE A 584 -1.46 -1.73 -6.55
C PHE A 584 -2.41 -1.10 -7.57
N SER A 585 -1.90 -0.57 -8.67
CA SER A 585 -2.72 -0.16 -9.81
C SER A 585 -3.53 -1.33 -10.40
N HIS A 586 -3.07 -2.57 -10.25
CA HIS A 586 -3.84 -3.76 -10.62
C HIS A 586 -5.11 -3.91 -9.78
N LEU A 587 -5.00 -3.74 -8.45
CA LEU A 587 -6.15 -3.80 -7.54
C LEU A 587 -7.13 -2.63 -7.78
N ALA A 588 -6.60 -1.43 -8.02
CA ALA A 588 -7.41 -0.26 -8.36
C ALA A 588 -8.17 -0.48 -9.67
N LYS A 589 -7.51 -1.00 -10.70
CA LYS A 589 -8.12 -1.32 -12.00
C LYS A 589 -9.17 -2.41 -11.89
N PHE A 590 -8.90 -3.46 -11.10
CA PHE A 590 -9.89 -4.50 -10.81
C PHE A 590 -11.17 -3.91 -10.22
N ALA A 591 -11.06 -3.09 -9.17
CA ALA A 591 -12.21 -2.48 -8.51
C ALA A 591 -13.01 -1.59 -9.49
N PHE A 592 -12.34 -0.82 -10.32
CA PHE A 592 -12.99 0.00 -11.36
C PHE A 592 -13.74 -0.84 -12.38
N LEU A 593 -13.10 -1.87 -12.95
CA LEU A 593 -13.73 -2.76 -13.92
C LEU A 593 -14.94 -3.49 -13.32
N LEU A 594 -14.83 -3.95 -12.06
CA LEU A 594 -15.94 -4.57 -11.35
C LEU A 594 -17.13 -3.61 -11.22
N CYS A 595 -16.89 -2.35 -10.85
CA CYS A 595 -17.90 -1.31 -10.77
C CYS A 595 -18.54 -1.03 -12.14
N GLN A 596 -17.73 -0.89 -13.19
CA GLN A 596 -18.20 -0.59 -14.55
C GLN A 596 -19.12 -1.69 -15.06
N LYS A 597 -18.71 -2.97 -14.93
CA LYS A 597 -19.49 -4.12 -15.35
C LYS A 597 -20.78 -4.27 -14.52
N CYS A 598 -20.68 -4.08 -13.20
CA CYS A 598 -21.83 -4.13 -12.29
C CYS A 598 -22.88 -3.07 -12.63
N ASN A 599 -22.46 -1.81 -12.83
CA ASN A 599 -23.36 -0.73 -13.22
C ASN A 599 -24.00 -0.99 -14.60
N GLY A 600 -23.23 -1.51 -15.56
CA GLY A 600 -23.72 -1.91 -16.88
C GLY A 600 -24.75 -3.02 -16.81
N TYR A 601 -24.52 -4.05 -15.99
CA TYR A 601 -25.47 -5.16 -15.76
C TYR A 601 -26.76 -4.65 -15.12
N TYR A 602 -26.65 -3.91 -13.98
CA TYR A 602 -27.81 -3.40 -13.27
C TYR A 602 -28.69 -2.44 -14.10
N HIS A 603 -28.08 -1.67 -15.00
CA HIS A 603 -28.81 -0.77 -15.90
C HIS A 603 -29.65 -1.54 -16.93
N LYS A 604 -29.14 -2.66 -17.43
CA LYS A 604 -29.82 -3.48 -18.44
C LYS A 604 -30.88 -4.42 -17.84
N TYR A 605 -30.61 -4.95 -16.63
CA TYR A 605 -31.41 -6.00 -16.01
C TYR A 605 -31.95 -5.55 -14.64
N PRO A 606 -33.16 -4.96 -14.60
CA PRO A 606 -33.79 -4.53 -13.36
C PRO A 606 -33.96 -5.70 -12.39
N VAL A 607 -33.62 -5.49 -11.13
CA VAL A 607 -33.65 -6.58 -10.12
C VAL A 607 -34.94 -6.55 -9.32
N LEU A 608 -35.30 -5.39 -8.73
CA LEU A 608 -36.47 -5.26 -7.86
C LEU A 608 -37.82 -5.31 -8.63
N ALA A 609 -37.82 -5.01 -9.93
CA ALA A 609 -38.99 -5.02 -10.79
C ALA A 609 -39.12 -6.33 -11.59
N GLU A 610 -38.19 -7.30 -11.44
CA GLU A 610 -38.26 -8.58 -12.11
C GLU A 610 -39.43 -9.40 -11.57
N ALA A 611 -40.31 -9.85 -12.50
CA ALA A 611 -41.52 -10.61 -12.16
C ALA A 611 -41.22 -12.09 -11.87
N ASN A 612 -40.25 -12.67 -12.60
CA ASN A 612 -39.84 -14.05 -12.40
C ASN A 612 -39.03 -14.16 -11.08
N ALA A 613 -39.54 -14.93 -10.15
CA ALA A 613 -38.95 -15.09 -8.81
C ALA A 613 -37.54 -15.70 -8.84
N ASP A 614 -37.32 -16.70 -9.72
CA ASP A 614 -36.02 -17.39 -9.83
C ASP A 614 -34.96 -16.48 -10.45
N ILE A 615 -35.32 -15.73 -11.49
CA ILE A 615 -34.42 -14.73 -12.13
C ILE A 615 -34.11 -13.59 -11.13
N ARG A 616 -35.11 -13.13 -10.37
CA ARG A 616 -34.91 -12.10 -9.34
C ARG A 616 -33.98 -12.60 -8.25
N ALA A 617 -34.17 -13.81 -7.72
CA ALA A 617 -33.30 -14.41 -6.70
C ALA A 617 -31.86 -14.58 -7.20
N PHE A 618 -31.69 -15.03 -8.41
CA PHE A 618 -30.40 -15.15 -9.09
C PHE A 618 -29.69 -13.78 -9.20
N ARG A 619 -30.37 -12.74 -9.70
CA ARG A 619 -29.80 -11.40 -9.83
C ARG A 619 -29.44 -10.80 -8.47
N LEU A 620 -30.24 -11.04 -7.42
CA LEU A 620 -29.93 -10.62 -6.06
C LEU A 620 -28.69 -11.33 -5.52
N LEU A 621 -28.56 -12.64 -5.73
CA LEU A 621 -27.38 -13.41 -5.32
C LEU A 621 -26.12 -12.91 -6.03
N LEU A 622 -26.21 -12.63 -7.34
CA LEU A 622 -25.12 -12.05 -8.11
C LEU A 622 -24.70 -10.68 -7.54
N LEU A 623 -25.64 -9.75 -7.34
CA LEU A 623 -25.32 -8.42 -6.82
C LEU A 623 -24.79 -8.47 -5.39
N ARG A 624 -25.26 -9.38 -4.53
CA ARG A 624 -24.70 -9.62 -3.19
C ARG A 624 -23.24 -10.05 -3.28
N THR A 625 -22.93 -10.99 -4.17
CA THR A 625 -21.57 -11.49 -4.41
C THR A 625 -20.65 -10.38 -4.90
N VAL A 626 -21.09 -9.61 -5.90
CA VAL A 626 -20.33 -8.48 -6.44
C VAL A 626 -20.11 -7.39 -5.39
N LYS A 627 -21.14 -7.05 -4.59
CA LYS A 627 -21.05 -6.10 -3.48
C LYS A 627 -19.99 -6.53 -2.48
N ALA A 628 -20.00 -7.80 -2.07
CA ALA A 628 -19.03 -8.31 -1.11
C ALA A 628 -17.58 -8.22 -1.63
N GLN A 629 -17.36 -8.56 -2.90
CA GLN A 629 -16.04 -8.45 -3.54
C GLN A 629 -15.60 -6.99 -3.71
N LEU A 630 -16.52 -6.08 -4.06
CA LEU A 630 -16.21 -4.66 -4.14
C LEU A 630 -15.83 -4.08 -2.77
N LEU A 631 -16.60 -4.40 -1.73
CA LEU A 631 -16.31 -3.95 -0.37
C LEU A 631 -14.97 -4.49 0.14
N ALA A 632 -14.63 -5.74 -0.20
CA ALA A 632 -13.32 -6.32 0.09
C ALA A 632 -12.20 -5.55 -0.63
N ALA A 633 -12.34 -5.26 -1.92
CA ALA A 633 -11.36 -4.49 -2.68
C ALA A 633 -11.19 -3.06 -2.14
N LEU A 634 -12.29 -2.38 -1.80
CA LEU A 634 -12.26 -1.05 -1.18
C LEU A 634 -11.56 -1.10 0.18
N GLY A 635 -11.86 -2.09 1.01
CA GLY A 635 -11.20 -2.30 2.32
C GLY A 635 -9.70 -2.53 2.20
N LEU A 636 -9.26 -3.29 1.19
CA LEU A 636 -7.85 -3.52 0.90
C LEU A 636 -7.12 -2.25 0.46
N MET A 637 -7.78 -1.38 -0.30
CA MET A 637 -7.27 -0.06 -0.66
C MET A 637 -7.44 0.98 0.47
N GLY A 638 -8.12 0.63 1.57
CA GLY A 638 -8.44 1.54 2.67
C GLY A 638 -9.43 2.65 2.29
N ILE A 639 -10.28 2.39 1.31
CA ILE A 639 -11.31 3.33 0.84
C ILE A 639 -12.60 3.07 1.62
N PRO A 640 -13.04 4.00 2.48
CA PRO A 640 -14.27 3.83 3.25
C PRO A 640 -15.49 4.06 2.34
N PRO A 641 -16.42 3.11 2.20
CA PRO A 641 -17.67 3.37 1.51
C PRO A 641 -18.62 4.15 2.44
N PRO A 642 -19.16 5.31 2.02
CA PRO A 642 -20.18 6.01 2.80
C PRO A 642 -21.47 5.19 2.93
N GLU A 643 -22.21 5.41 3.99
CA GLU A 643 -23.52 4.76 4.15
C GLU A 643 -24.52 5.21 3.07
N ARG A 644 -24.46 6.49 2.73
CA ARG A 644 -25.31 7.15 1.69
C ARG A 644 -24.50 8.23 0.97
N MET A 645 -24.84 8.43 -0.30
CA MET A 645 -24.12 9.37 -1.14
C MET A 645 -25.07 10.13 -2.06
#